data_0e4e9ad731192b8e4e43fc5aba1a4f24
#
_entry.id   0e4e9ad731192b8e4e43fc5aba1a4f24
#
_cell.length_a   1.000
_cell.length_b   1.000
_cell.length_c   1.000
_cell.angle_alpha   90.00
_cell.angle_beta   90.00
_cell.angle_gamma   90.00
#
_symmetry.space_group_name_H-M   'P 1'
#
loop_
_entity.id
_entity.type
_entity.pdbx_description
1 polymer ?
#
loop_
_entity_poly.entity_id
_entity_poly.type
_entity_poly.pdbx_seq_one_letter_code
_entity_poly.pdbx_strand_id
1 'polypeptide(L)'
;MSRSPKPFRVALPLLAAAAACLVSATPSLAAGPTAWPTYHLDNTRAGNDTADGPFTSVAGPTASTPLNGAIYASPLYLNGTVYVATENDYLYALDGSTVAVQAGWPLHLGTAVATGGFPCGNINPVGITSTPVIDTSSGILYAAGLEVDSSATHGYAHHLWAVQLSTHAVVGNVIIDAPGSDPTIQNQRGALGLANGRVYVAYGGRDGDCGSYHGYVVSVQASDLSGLRVDFKSTPGSGHSGAGIWAPGGMSFDGAGNFYAATGNGFGLGSNFDYSETVVKVSPAGGLQDYWAPTDWQSLDSTDTDIGSITPTVLGGTGYLFQSGKNGQGYLVNTATGSMGHVSNAAFQAALGFGGCFGSSAFDGARIYVPCSGGLVAITYHAGSPPTFSAAWHVSGCFAESPIVVGGAVWFKDRCGNLKVVDAASGSVRFSFAPGSSTHFSTPSAGGGHVYLALSNSTVLAYTLVATPVAGNGSSTYTLDGLGAVHPAGTAPMLPGAPAFGFDIARALAIDQSGTGGVELDGYGGLHPLGTDTSSAGTYFGWDIARSIALDPTGPNRGWVLDGWGGIHPFGGAHAIVGAYAYWPGWDIARGLIVLANSASTNPSGYVMDAYGGLHLFGAATAITVGPYWGGLDIARGVALMPGATLANPAGWVLDGYGGIHPFGSAPAITGPYDYWPGWDIARGLTVWSAATGAGWTLDGYGALHPFGGAPALSGSGYQAGYDIFRACSAGAFAGGWDSGSKRPS
;
A
#
# COMPACT_ATOMS: atom_id res chain seq x y z
N MET A 1 77.77 1.73 -60.41
CA MET A 1 76.61 2.58 -60.38
C MET A 1 75.43 1.75 -59.90
N SER A 2 75.19 1.75 -58.62
CA SER A 2 74.22 0.94 -57.91
C SER A 2 72.96 1.78 -57.65
N ARG A 3 71.81 1.32 -58.05
CA ARG A 3 70.52 1.86 -57.67
C ARG A 3 69.90 0.89 -56.65
N SER A 4 69.73 1.36 -55.40
CA SER A 4 68.99 0.67 -54.34
C SER A 4 67.49 0.77 -54.57
N PRO A 5 66.71 -0.28 -54.27
CA PRO A 5 65.27 -0.24 -54.35
C PRO A 5 64.66 0.32 -53.07
N LYS A 6 63.60 1.13 -53.21
CA LYS A 6 62.76 1.67 -52.09
C LYS A 6 61.82 0.56 -51.58
N PRO A 7 61.54 0.50 -50.26
CA PRO A 7 60.57 -0.47 -49.74
C PRO A 7 59.13 -0.01 -49.96
N PHE A 8 58.30 -0.93 -50.44
CA PHE A 8 56.83 -0.82 -50.50
C PHE A 8 56.25 -0.86 -49.05
N ARG A 9 55.49 0.18 -48.68
CA ARG A 9 54.68 0.17 -47.48
C ARG A 9 53.31 -0.45 -47.80
N VAL A 10 53.02 -1.62 -47.28
CA VAL A 10 51.69 -2.22 -47.26
C VAL A 10 50.92 -1.58 -46.10
N ALA A 11 49.82 -0.87 -46.40
CA ALA A 11 48.87 -0.36 -45.45
C ALA A 11 47.90 -1.48 -45.09
N LEU A 12 47.93 -1.95 -43.84
CA LEU A 12 46.86 -2.78 -43.26
C LEU A 12 45.68 -1.88 -42.87
N PRO A 13 44.44 -2.21 -43.24
CA PRO A 13 43.28 -1.51 -42.66
C PRO A 13 43.05 -1.96 -41.22
N LEU A 14 43.10 -1.02 -40.25
CA LEU A 14 42.58 -1.24 -38.88
C LEU A 14 41.05 -1.38 -38.99
N LEU A 15 40.54 -2.60 -38.77
CA LEU A 15 39.16 -2.79 -38.40
C LEU A 15 38.99 -2.30 -36.94
N ALA A 16 38.38 -1.16 -36.77
CA ALA A 16 37.86 -0.74 -35.46
C ALA A 16 36.61 -1.57 -35.13
N ALA A 17 36.76 -2.57 -34.31
CA ALA A 17 35.64 -3.25 -33.66
C ALA A 17 34.96 -2.31 -32.68
N ALA A 18 33.83 -1.74 -33.06
CA ALA A 18 32.94 -1.04 -32.14
C ALA A 18 32.37 -2.08 -31.17
N ALA A 19 32.94 -2.18 -29.99
CA ALA A 19 32.31 -2.89 -28.86
C ALA A 19 31.06 -2.09 -28.47
N ALA A 20 29.88 -2.54 -28.91
CA ALA A 20 28.61 -2.08 -28.36
C ALA A 20 28.56 -2.55 -26.90
N CYS A 21 28.80 -1.64 -25.95
CA CYS A 21 28.42 -1.85 -24.57
C CYS A 21 26.89 -2.02 -24.53
N LEU A 22 26.43 -3.25 -24.51
CA LEU A 22 25.10 -3.58 -24.03
C LEU A 22 25.08 -3.21 -22.53
N VAL A 23 24.64 -2.00 -22.22
CA VAL A 23 24.23 -1.66 -20.86
C VAL A 23 22.98 -2.49 -20.60
N SER A 24 23.16 -3.63 -19.96
CA SER A 24 22.06 -4.39 -19.38
C SER A 24 21.43 -3.49 -18.34
N ALA A 25 20.24 -2.94 -18.62
CA ALA A 25 19.45 -2.27 -17.61
C ALA A 25 19.20 -3.27 -16.50
N THR A 26 19.75 -3.01 -15.32
CA THR A 26 19.43 -3.79 -14.12
C THR A 26 17.94 -3.58 -13.84
N PRO A 27 17.13 -4.65 -13.62
CA PRO A 27 15.74 -4.49 -13.23
C PRO A 27 15.67 -3.67 -11.94
N SER A 28 14.85 -2.62 -11.92
CA SER A 28 14.59 -1.88 -10.68
C SER A 28 13.68 -2.72 -9.80
N LEU A 29 13.96 -2.73 -8.50
CA LEU A 29 13.03 -3.26 -7.50
C LEU A 29 11.85 -2.29 -7.39
N ALA A 30 10.63 -2.81 -7.17
CA ALA A 30 9.54 -1.99 -6.69
C ALA A 30 9.96 -1.38 -5.33
N ALA A 31 9.63 -0.10 -5.10
CA ALA A 31 9.87 0.50 -3.80
C ALA A 31 8.83 -0.05 -2.83
N GLY A 32 9.26 -0.79 -1.80
CA GLY A 32 8.38 -1.37 -0.80
C GLY A 32 8.36 -0.59 0.51
N PRO A 33 7.51 -0.98 1.48
CA PRO A 33 7.49 -0.36 2.79
C PRO A 33 8.86 -0.51 3.45
N THR A 34 9.23 0.48 4.23
CA THR A 34 10.45 0.41 5.05
C THR A 34 10.27 -0.49 6.27
N ALA A 35 9.04 -0.81 6.63
CA ALA A 35 8.70 -1.66 7.75
C ALA A 35 7.42 -2.48 7.52
N TRP A 36 7.46 -3.74 7.95
CA TRP A 36 6.34 -4.64 8.20
C TRP A 36 6.48 -5.12 9.65
N PRO A 37 6.12 -4.28 10.63
CA PRO A 37 6.57 -4.44 12.02
C PRO A 37 5.72 -5.40 12.85
N THR A 38 4.60 -5.88 12.31
CA THR A 38 3.67 -6.80 12.97
C THR A 38 2.94 -7.66 11.95
N TYR A 39 2.21 -8.66 12.41
CA TYR A 39 1.34 -9.47 11.57
C TYR A 39 0.36 -8.61 10.75
N HIS A 40 0.23 -8.87 9.43
CA HIS A 40 -0.59 -8.12 8.50
C HIS A 40 -0.28 -6.61 8.50
N LEU A 41 1.00 -6.25 8.53
CA LEU A 41 1.55 -4.90 8.37
C LEU A 41 1.30 -3.98 9.56
N ASP A 42 0.06 -3.86 10.04
CA ASP A 42 -0.34 -2.92 11.07
C ASP A 42 -1.36 -3.50 12.07
N ASN A 43 -1.71 -2.70 13.06
CA ASN A 43 -2.61 -3.09 14.12
C ASN A 43 -4.07 -3.30 13.66
N THR A 44 -4.50 -2.80 12.50
CA THR A 44 -5.85 -3.06 11.97
C THR A 44 -5.98 -4.47 11.43
N ARG A 45 -4.87 -5.15 11.16
CA ARG A 45 -4.76 -6.45 10.49
C ARG A 45 -5.29 -6.42 9.05
N ALA A 46 -5.23 -5.26 8.39
CA ALA A 46 -5.68 -5.12 7.01
C ALA A 46 -4.77 -5.83 5.99
N GLY A 47 -3.48 -5.99 6.28
CA GLY A 47 -2.54 -6.71 5.42
C GLY A 47 -2.36 -6.07 4.04
N ASN A 48 -2.54 -4.76 3.93
CA ASN A 48 -2.51 -4.02 2.67
C ASN A 48 -1.29 -3.12 2.59
N ASP A 49 -0.34 -3.51 1.77
CA ASP A 49 0.82 -2.70 1.46
C ASP A 49 0.50 -1.76 0.29
N THR A 50 0.46 -0.47 0.58
CA THR A 50 0.26 0.60 -0.40
C THR A 50 1.57 1.24 -0.88
N ALA A 51 2.71 0.84 -0.29
CA ALA A 51 4.01 1.39 -0.64
C ALA A 51 4.66 0.68 -1.83
N ASP A 52 4.40 -0.64 -1.98
CA ASP A 52 4.83 -1.37 -3.17
C ASP A 52 3.94 -1.02 -4.37
N GLY A 53 4.55 -0.43 -5.39
CA GLY A 53 3.89 -0.16 -6.67
C GLY A 53 3.57 -1.43 -7.47
N PRO A 54 2.78 -1.31 -8.55
CA PRO A 54 2.49 -2.44 -9.44
C PRO A 54 3.77 -3.07 -9.99
N PHE A 55 3.78 -4.40 -10.08
CA PHE A 55 4.89 -5.18 -10.63
C PHE A 55 4.42 -6.01 -11.83
N THR A 56 5.32 -6.29 -12.76
CA THR A 56 5.01 -7.03 -14.00
C THR A 56 5.57 -8.44 -13.99
N SER A 57 6.58 -8.71 -13.18
CA SER A 57 7.12 -10.04 -12.99
C SER A 57 7.58 -10.25 -11.54
N VAL A 58 7.80 -11.50 -11.19
CA VAL A 58 8.29 -11.91 -9.88
C VAL A 58 9.51 -12.77 -10.12
N ALA A 59 10.65 -12.37 -9.58
CA ALA A 59 11.89 -13.14 -9.64
C ALA A 59 12.09 -13.97 -8.36
N GLY A 60 12.82 -15.04 -8.44
CA GLY A 60 13.09 -15.93 -7.33
C GLY A 60 12.20 -17.18 -7.32
N PRO A 61 12.04 -17.85 -6.16
CA PRO A 61 12.46 -17.37 -4.84
C PRO A 61 13.97 -17.52 -4.59
N THR A 62 14.52 -16.59 -3.80
CA THR A 62 15.78 -16.81 -3.06
C THR A 62 15.41 -17.48 -1.75
N ALA A 63 16.17 -18.51 -1.34
CA ALA A 63 15.89 -19.28 -0.13
C ALA A 63 17.01 -19.15 0.91
N SER A 64 16.64 -19.03 2.19
CA SER A 64 17.60 -19.15 3.29
C SER A 64 18.14 -20.57 3.41
N THR A 65 19.23 -20.75 4.13
CA THR A 65 19.54 -22.06 4.74
C THR A 65 18.42 -22.42 5.75
N PRO A 66 18.16 -23.72 6.01
CA PRO A 66 17.22 -24.09 7.05
C PRO A 66 17.62 -23.50 8.41
N LEU A 67 16.66 -22.85 9.07
CA LEU A 67 16.82 -22.27 10.40
C LEU A 67 16.64 -23.35 11.47
N ASN A 68 17.06 -23.08 12.71
CA ASN A 68 16.89 -24.03 13.80
C ASN A 68 15.50 -23.88 14.44
N GLY A 69 14.60 -24.80 14.15
CA GLY A 69 13.22 -24.86 14.65
C GLY A 69 12.18 -24.58 13.58
N ALA A 70 10.96 -25.11 13.77
CA ALA A 70 9.83 -24.84 12.90
C ALA A 70 9.44 -23.36 12.97
N ILE A 71 8.89 -22.83 11.87
CA ILE A 71 8.48 -21.41 11.78
C ILE A 71 6.96 -21.35 11.64
N TYR A 72 6.28 -20.88 12.68
CA TYR A 72 4.83 -20.59 12.65
C TYR A 72 4.56 -19.08 12.58
N ALA A 73 5.48 -18.27 13.10
CA ALA A 73 5.43 -16.82 13.05
C ALA A 73 5.53 -16.31 11.61
N SER A 74 4.76 -15.28 11.28
CA SER A 74 4.96 -14.54 10.03
C SER A 74 6.31 -13.80 10.07
N PRO A 75 7.11 -13.81 8.99
CA PRO A 75 8.31 -12.99 8.93
C PRO A 75 7.95 -11.51 9.11
N LEU A 76 8.82 -10.74 9.78
CA LEU A 76 8.70 -9.28 9.90
C LEU A 76 9.80 -8.62 9.09
N TYR A 77 9.57 -7.38 8.65
CA TYR A 77 10.58 -6.64 7.90
C TYR A 77 10.81 -5.25 8.51
N LEU A 78 12.08 -4.86 8.59
CA LEU A 78 12.47 -3.49 8.98
C LEU A 78 13.77 -3.10 8.28
N ASN A 79 13.72 -2.04 7.47
CA ASN A 79 14.89 -1.38 6.88
C ASN A 79 15.92 -2.35 6.26
N GLY A 80 15.50 -3.27 5.40
CA GLY A 80 16.38 -4.22 4.72
C GLY A 80 16.66 -5.52 5.49
N THR A 81 16.07 -5.72 6.66
CA THR A 81 16.25 -6.91 7.48
C THR A 81 14.93 -7.65 7.70
N VAL A 82 14.94 -8.97 7.51
CA VAL A 82 13.81 -9.87 7.82
C VAL A 82 14.05 -10.54 9.16
N TYR A 83 13.11 -10.39 10.09
CA TYR A 83 13.16 -11.02 11.41
C TYR A 83 12.25 -12.23 11.46
N VAL A 84 12.77 -13.36 11.96
CA VAL A 84 12.06 -14.64 11.98
C VAL A 84 12.26 -15.31 13.35
N ALA A 85 11.16 -15.70 13.97
CA ALA A 85 11.17 -16.45 15.21
C ALA A 85 10.83 -17.93 14.98
N THR A 86 11.37 -18.84 15.79
CA THR A 86 11.19 -20.29 15.64
C THR A 86 10.73 -20.96 16.92
N GLU A 87 10.19 -22.17 16.78
CA GLU A 87 9.75 -23.01 17.91
C GLU A 87 10.91 -23.55 18.77
N ASN A 88 12.16 -23.30 18.42
CA ASN A 88 13.31 -23.57 19.28
C ASN A 88 13.82 -22.31 20.00
N ASP A 89 12.94 -21.28 20.17
CA ASP A 89 13.23 -20.00 20.83
C ASP A 89 14.41 -19.24 20.23
N TYR A 90 14.64 -19.40 18.91
CA TYR A 90 15.59 -18.60 18.18
C TYR A 90 14.90 -17.41 17.49
N LEU A 91 15.54 -16.24 17.58
CA LEU A 91 15.23 -15.08 16.79
C LEU A 91 16.37 -14.84 15.79
N TYR A 92 16.03 -14.82 14.51
CA TYR A 92 16.93 -14.58 13.39
C TYR A 92 16.75 -13.19 12.81
N ALA A 93 17.84 -12.60 12.31
CA ALA A 93 17.81 -11.51 11.36
C ALA A 93 18.46 -11.97 10.07
N LEU A 94 17.73 -11.85 8.96
CA LEU A 94 18.15 -12.22 7.62
C LEU A 94 18.27 -10.96 6.77
N ASP A 95 19.22 -10.95 5.84
CA ASP A 95 19.28 -9.91 4.82
C ASP A 95 18.03 -9.95 3.93
N GLY A 96 17.38 -8.82 3.71
CA GLY A 96 16.08 -8.75 3.03
C GLY A 96 16.12 -9.21 1.57
N SER A 97 17.26 -9.12 0.90
CA SER A 97 17.40 -9.50 -0.52
C SER A 97 17.90 -10.93 -0.71
N THR A 98 18.82 -11.37 0.12
CA THR A 98 19.48 -12.68 0.00
C THR A 98 18.96 -13.72 0.96
N VAL A 99 18.19 -13.33 1.96
CA VAL A 99 17.72 -14.11 3.12
C VAL A 99 18.83 -14.89 3.82
N ALA A 100 20.07 -14.41 3.72
CA ALA A 100 21.21 -14.92 4.44
C ALA A 100 21.18 -14.44 5.91
N VAL A 101 21.54 -15.30 6.85
CA VAL A 101 21.62 -14.94 8.27
C VAL A 101 22.68 -13.85 8.45
N GLN A 102 22.34 -12.75 9.09
CA GLN A 102 23.23 -11.63 9.33
C GLN A 102 24.23 -11.92 10.46
N ALA A 103 25.37 -11.24 10.45
CA ALA A 103 26.40 -11.38 11.48
C ALA A 103 25.84 -10.99 12.87
N GLY A 104 26.18 -11.79 13.89
CA GLY A 104 25.66 -11.59 15.26
C GLY A 104 24.31 -12.25 15.53
N TRP A 105 23.71 -12.90 14.55
CA TRP A 105 22.47 -13.68 14.67
C TRP A 105 22.73 -15.17 14.41
N PRO A 106 21.84 -16.10 14.90
CA PRO A 106 20.63 -15.85 15.67
C PRO A 106 20.89 -15.55 17.14
N LEU A 107 19.86 -15.02 17.81
CA LEU A 107 19.78 -14.97 19.26
C LEU A 107 18.97 -16.18 19.77
N HIS A 108 19.46 -16.86 20.80
CA HIS A 108 18.73 -17.89 21.51
C HIS A 108 18.10 -17.25 22.75
N LEU A 109 16.78 -17.12 22.76
CA LEU A 109 16.05 -16.34 23.77
C LEU A 109 15.71 -17.16 25.03
N GLY A 110 15.36 -18.45 24.83
CA GLY A 110 14.95 -19.36 25.90
C GLY A 110 15.19 -20.83 25.50
N THR A 111 14.79 -21.75 26.35
CA THR A 111 14.81 -23.18 26.06
C THR A 111 13.40 -23.67 25.81
N ALA A 112 13.07 -23.96 24.57
CA ALA A 112 11.76 -24.43 24.13
C ALA A 112 11.34 -25.72 24.85
N VAL A 113 10.05 -25.90 25.09
CA VAL A 113 9.50 -26.99 25.91
C VAL A 113 9.14 -28.19 25.02
N ALA A 114 9.68 -29.35 25.35
CA ALA A 114 9.25 -30.61 24.74
C ALA A 114 7.85 -31.00 25.28
N THR A 115 6.87 -31.10 24.36
CA THR A 115 5.45 -31.27 24.70
C THR A 115 4.96 -32.71 24.73
N GLY A 116 5.87 -33.70 24.64
CA GLY A 116 5.50 -35.12 24.63
C GLY A 116 4.80 -35.63 25.91
N GLY A 117 4.78 -34.82 26.99
CA GLY A 117 4.05 -35.09 28.23
C GLY A 117 2.81 -34.23 28.42
N PHE A 118 2.47 -33.36 27.48
CA PHE A 118 1.28 -32.52 27.54
C PHE A 118 0.02 -33.30 27.20
N PRO A 119 -1.14 -32.92 27.74
CA PRO A 119 -2.39 -33.65 27.50
C PRO A 119 -2.88 -33.57 26.08
N CYS A 120 -2.50 -32.53 25.32
CA CYS A 120 -2.81 -32.35 23.89
C CYS A 120 -1.84 -31.33 23.25
N GLY A 121 -2.02 -31.09 21.96
CA GLY A 121 -1.19 -30.18 21.14
C GLY A 121 -0.50 -30.92 20.00
N ASN A 122 -0.20 -30.19 18.93
CA ASN A 122 0.40 -30.72 17.69
C ASN A 122 1.76 -30.08 17.35
N ILE A 123 2.30 -29.21 18.21
CA ILE A 123 3.61 -28.56 18.04
C ILE A 123 4.58 -29.17 19.09
N ASN A 124 5.78 -29.59 18.66
CA ASN A 124 6.79 -30.16 19.51
C ASN A 124 8.21 -29.96 18.93
N PRO A 125 9.13 -29.24 19.62
CA PRO A 125 8.87 -28.50 20.85
C PRO A 125 7.98 -27.27 20.60
N VAL A 126 7.47 -26.66 21.68
CA VAL A 126 6.82 -25.36 21.66
C VAL A 126 7.78 -24.32 22.21
N GLY A 127 8.01 -23.29 21.44
CA GLY A 127 8.75 -22.09 21.80
C GLY A 127 7.98 -20.84 21.34
N ILE A 128 8.53 -20.09 20.37
CA ILE A 128 7.89 -18.88 19.83
C ILE A 128 6.96 -19.26 18.68
N THR A 129 5.69 -19.48 18.98
CA THR A 129 4.66 -19.80 17.97
C THR A 129 4.06 -18.54 17.36
N SER A 130 3.91 -17.48 18.16
CA SER A 130 3.28 -16.23 17.73
C SER A 130 4.18 -15.35 16.87
N THR A 131 3.58 -14.54 16.00
CA THR A 131 4.31 -13.49 15.31
C THR A 131 4.71 -12.38 16.29
N PRO A 132 6.00 -12.03 16.38
CA PRO A 132 6.50 -10.92 17.18
C PRO A 132 5.95 -9.56 16.74
N VAL A 133 6.31 -8.51 17.47
CA VAL A 133 6.02 -7.12 17.08
C VAL A 133 7.26 -6.24 17.28
N ILE A 134 7.49 -5.32 16.35
CA ILE A 134 8.60 -4.36 16.41
C ILE A 134 8.06 -2.98 16.75
N ASP A 135 8.58 -2.37 17.80
CA ASP A 135 8.46 -0.94 18.01
C ASP A 135 9.51 -0.23 17.13
N THR A 136 9.05 0.31 16.01
CA THR A 136 9.93 0.98 15.04
C THR A 136 10.53 2.28 15.58
N SER A 137 9.95 2.86 16.64
CA SER A 137 10.43 4.10 17.24
C SER A 137 11.61 3.87 18.19
N SER A 138 11.58 2.77 18.97
CA SER A 138 12.66 2.41 19.89
C SER A 138 13.64 1.40 19.31
N GLY A 139 13.28 0.72 18.21
CA GLY A 139 14.05 -0.38 17.63
C GLY A 139 14.03 -1.63 18.51
N ILE A 140 12.98 -1.85 19.30
CA ILE A 140 12.82 -3.04 20.15
C ILE A 140 11.85 -4.00 19.48
N LEU A 141 12.25 -5.27 19.36
CA LEU A 141 11.39 -6.36 18.97
C LEU A 141 10.92 -7.10 20.23
N TYR A 142 9.61 -7.34 20.35
CA TYR A 142 9.00 -8.14 21.39
C TYR A 142 8.60 -9.49 20.81
N ALA A 143 9.03 -10.58 21.45
CA ALA A 143 8.67 -11.96 21.10
C ALA A 143 8.15 -12.70 22.33
N ALA A 144 7.14 -13.55 22.15
CA ALA A 144 6.60 -14.37 23.24
C ALA A 144 6.66 -15.84 22.89
N GLY A 145 7.02 -16.68 23.85
CA GLY A 145 7.14 -18.13 23.68
C GLY A 145 7.04 -18.88 25.00
N LEU A 146 6.94 -20.20 24.90
CA LEU A 146 6.94 -21.09 26.06
C LEU A 146 8.38 -21.60 26.29
N GLU A 147 8.95 -21.30 27.47
CA GLU A 147 10.29 -21.76 27.79
C GLU A 147 10.35 -22.62 29.07
N VAL A 148 11.40 -23.42 29.18
CA VAL A 148 11.73 -24.14 30.42
C VAL A 148 12.15 -23.13 31.48
N ASP A 149 11.37 -23.04 32.57
CA ASP A 149 11.64 -22.15 33.68
C ASP A 149 11.47 -22.90 34.98
N SER A 150 12.58 -23.22 35.64
CA SER A 150 12.59 -23.95 36.92
C SER A 150 12.01 -23.14 38.08
N SER A 151 11.81 -21.86 37.95
CA SER A 151 11.14 -21.00 38.96
C SER A 151 9.61 -21.05 38.86
N ALA A 152 9.08 -21.46 37.68
CA ALA A 152 7.65 -21.58 37.46
C ALA A 152 7.05 -22.85 38.08
N THR A 153 5.78 -22.81 38.47
CA THR A 153 5.08 -23.92 39.17
C THR A 153 5.11 -25.23 38.38
N HIS A 154 5.06 -25.16 37.03
CA HIS A 154 5.07 -26.34 36.14
C HIS A 154 6.46 -26.66 35.59
N GLY A 155 7.52 -25.91 35.94
CA GLY A 155 8.85 -26.04 35.40
C GLY A 155 9.01 -25.39 34.02
N TYR A 156 7.99 -24.68 33.54
CA TYR A 156 7.96 -23.87 32.32
C TYR A 156 6.88 -22.79 32.42
N ALA A 157 7.07 -21.70 31.70
CA ALA A 157 6.15 -20.57 31.63
C ALA A 157 6.20 -19.89 30.26
N HIS A 158 5.16 -19.14 29.94
CA HIS A 158 5.24 -18.23 28.79
C HIS A 158 6.02 -16.99 29.19
N HIS A 159 7.03 -16.65 28.40
CA HIS A 159 7.88 -15.49 28.56
C HIS A 159 7.66 -14.49 27.42
N LEU A 160 7.84 -13.22 27.73
CA LEU A 160 7.95 -12.12 26.76
C LEU A 160 9.37 -11.58 26.84
N TRP A 161 10.09 -11.63 25.73
CA TRP A 161 11.41 -11.04 25.58
C TRP A 161 11.33 -9.71 24.85
N ALA A 162 12.13 -8.72 25.28
CA ALA A 162 12.40 -7.47 24.57
C ALA A 162 13.83 -7.52 24.04
N VAL A 163 14.02 -7.39 22.73
CA VAL A 163 15.30 -7.46 22.04
C VAL A 163 15.59 -6.12 21.38
N GLN A 164 16.69 -5.46 21.79
CA GLN A 164 17.19 -4.27 21.12
C GLN A 164 17.88 -4.67 19.81
N LEU A 165 17.28 -4.30 18.67
CA LEU A 165 17.74 -4.74 17.36
C LEU A 165 19.12 -4.21 16.97
N SER A 166 19.46 -2.98 17.38
CA SER A 166 20.73 -2.35 17.05
C SER A 166 21.95 -2.90 17.80
N THR A 167 21.72 -3.52 18.97
CA THR A 167 22.78 -4.09 19.80
C THR A 167 22.74 -5.62 19.86
N HIS A 168 21.73 -6.25 19.26
CA HIS A 168 21.48 -7.69 19.30
C HIS A 168 21.40 -8.22 20.75
N ALA A 169 20.82 -7.46 21.66
CA ALA A 169 20.77 -7.79 23.06
C ALA A 169 19.33 -7.97 23.57
N VAL A 170 19.12 -9.00 24.39
CA VAL A 170 17.91 -9.11 25.20
C VAL A 170 17.97 -8.06 26.30
N VAL A 171 17.09 -7.08 26.26
CA VAL A 171 17.02 -5.95 27.21
C VAL A 171 15.94 -6.14 28.26
N GLY A 172 15.07 -7.15 28.13
CA GLY A 172 14.05 -7.51 29.09
C GLY A 172 13.50 -8.90 28.86
N ASN A 173 13.07 -9.54 29.96
CA ASN A 173 12.38 -10.84 29.97
C ASN A 173 11.42 -10.88 31.17
N VAL A 174 10.16 -11.31 30.94
CA VAL A 174 9.14 -11.38 32.00
C VAL A 174 8.16 -12.53 31.73
N ILE A 175 7.71 -13.21 32.80
CA ILE A 175 6.62 -14.17 32.71
C ILE A 175 5.31 -13.45 32.45
N ILE A 176 4.55 -13.95 31.46
CA ILE A 176 3.28 -13.35 30.99
C ILE A 176 2.09 -14.30 31.10
N ASP A 177 2.23 -15.42 31.82
CA ASP A 177 1.09 -16.29 32.12
C ASP A 177 0.00 -15.52 32.87
N ALA A 178 -1.25 -15.70 32.44
CA ALA A 178 -2.37 -15.14 33.18
C ALA A 178 -2.45 -15.79 34.60
N PRO A 179 -2.72 -15.03 35.66
CA PRO A 179 -2.77 -15.59 37.01
C PRO A 179 -3.72 -16.78 37.12
N GLY A 180 -3.19 -17.92 37.55
CA GLY A 180 -3.93 -19.18 37.72
C GLY A 180 -4.16 -19.98 36.43
N SER A 181 -3.57 -19.58 35.30
CA SER A 181 -3.56 -20.38 34.06
C SER A 181 -2.53 -21.52 34.17
N ASP A 182 -2.77 -22.59 33.39
CA ASP A 182 -1.87 -23.74 33.28
C ASP A 182 -1.18 -23.72 31.90
N PRO A 183 0.12 -23.48 31.80
CA PRO A 183 0.84 -23.39 30.54
C PRO A 183 0.90 -24.71 29.77
N THR A 184 0.52 -25.86 30.37
CA THR A 184 0.45 -27.14 29.66
C THR A 184 -0.74 -27.24 28.71
N ILE A 185 -1.80 -26.51 29.00
CA ILE A 185 -3.05 -26.50 28.22
C ILE A 185 -3.33 -25.15 27.54
N GLN A 186 -2.75 -24.06 28.05
CA GLN A 186 -2.81 -22.74 27.45
C GLN A 186 -1.82 -22.62 26.28
N ASN A 187 -2.22 -22.03 25.19
CA ASN A 187 -1.35 -21.78 24.04
C ASN A 187 -1.30 -20.30 23.68
N GLN A 188 -0.10 -19.79 23.52
CA GLN A 188 0.16 -18.43 23.07
C GLN A 188 0.49 -18.48 21.56
N ARG A 189 -0.54 -18.28 20.69
CA ARG A 189 -0.42 -18.41 19.25
C ARG A 189 -0.66 -17.14 18.49
N GLY A 190 -1.64 -16.34 18.93
CA GLY A 190 -2.02 -15.10 18.28
C GLY A 190 -0.86 -14.10 18.25
N ALA A 191 -0.69 -13.43 17.12
CA ALA A 191 0.32 -12.39 16.95
C ALA A 191 0.25 -11.33 18.04
N LEU A 192 1.40 -10.83 18.46
CA LEU A 192 1.50 -9.77 19.46
C LEU A 192 0.90 -8.46 18.93
N GLY A 193 0.32 -7.68 19.83
CA GLY A 193 -0.11 -6.30 19.59
C GLY A 193 0.78 -5.31 20.32
N LEU A 194 1.06 -4.16 19.70
CA LEU A 194 1.76 -3.04 20.34
C LEU A 194 0.91 -1.78 20.20
N ALA A 195 0.32 -1.34 21.28
CA ALA A 195 -0.53 -0.16 21.32
C ALA A 195 -0.52 0.46 22.72
N ASN A 196 -0.86 1.73 22.86
CA ASN A 196 -1.04 2.41 24.15
C ASN A 196 0.17 2.28 25.10
N GLY A 197 1.39 2.14 24.56
CA GLY A 197 2.60 1.90 25.34
C GLY A 197 2.67 0.51 25.99
N ARG A 198 1.87 -0.46 25.54
CA ARG A 198 1.83 -1.83 26.06
C ARG A 198 1.98 -2.87 24.96
N VAL A 199 2.59 -4.01 25.31
CA VAL A 199 2.60 -5.23 24.49
C VAL A 199 1.45 -6.12 24.94
N TYR A 200 0.60 -6.53 24.01
CA TYR A 200 -0.57 -7.37 24.25
C TYR A 200 -0.33 -8.79 23.72
N VAL A 201 -0.76 -9.77 24.48
CA VAL A 201 -0.57 -11.20 24.20
C VAL A 201 -1.91 -11.92 24.36
N ALA A 202 -2.32 -12.67 23.32
CA ALA A 202 -3.54 -13.46 23.31
C ALA A 202 -3.27 -14.94 23.59
N TYR A 203 -4.18 -15.59 24.29
CA TYR A 203 -4.13 -17.02 24.61
C TYR A 203 -5.40 -17.74 24.18
N GLY A 204 -5.22 -18.98 23.75
CA GLY A 204 -6.27 -19.98 23.55
C GLY A 204 -5.87 -21.32 24.14
N GLY A 205 -6.60 -22.38 23.80
CA GLY A 205 -6.24 -23.76 24.09
C GLY A 205 -5.17 -24.29 23.12
N ARG A 206 -4.56 -25.42 23.49
CA ARG A 206 -3.77 -26.22 22.56
C ARG A 206 -4.68 -27.00 21.62
N ASP A 207 -4.16 -27.38 20.46
CA ASP A 207 -4.88 -28.24 19.52
C ASP A 207 -5.38 -29.50 20.22
N GLY A 208 -6.68 -29.81 20.05
CA GLY A 208 -7.38 -30.87 20.75
C GLY A 208 -8.11 -30.46 22.02
N ASP A 209 -8.15 -29.17 22.38
CA ASP A 209 -8.99 -28.53 23.40
C ASP A 209 -9.04 -29.27 24.76
N CYS A 210 -7.89 -29.60 25.30
CA CYS A 210 -7.77 -30.33 26.55
C CYS A 210 -7.73 -29.41 27.77
N GLY A 211 -8.28 -29.91 28.86
CA GLY A 211 -8.27 -29.22 30.16
C GLY A 211 -9.19 -28.00 30.22
N SER A 212 -9.08 -27.24 31.29
CA SER A 212 -9.93 -26.07 31.54
C SER A 212 -9.18 -24.77 31.20
N TYR A 213 -8.82 -24.61 29.92
CA TYR A 213 -8.23 -23.38 29.43
C TYR A 213 -9.27 -22.27 29.26
N HIS A 214 -8.81 -21.04 29.06
CA HIS A 214 -9.66 -19.88 28.76
C HIS A 214 -9.02 -19.04 27.66
N GLY A 215 -9.82 -18.24 26.94
CA GLY A 215 -9.31 -17.13 26.17
C GLY A 215 -8.85 -16.02 27.10
N TYR A 216 -7.59 -15.61 26.97
CA TYR A 216 -7.07 -14.44 27.67
C TYR A 216 -6.48 -13.43 26.70
N VAL A 217 -6.52 -12.16 27.07
CA VAL A 217 -5.56 -11.15 26.60
C VAL A 217 -4.90 -10.57 27.82
N VAL A 218 -3.58 -10.65 27.87
CA VAL A 218 -2.76 -10.00 28.90
C VAL A 218 -1.90 -8.92 28.27
N SER A 219 -1.46 -7.94 29.05
CA SER A 219 -0.51 -6.95 28.57
C SER A 219 0.49 -6.51 29.63
N VAL A 220 1.65 -6.06 29.19
CA VAL A 220 2.71 -5.44 30.02
C VAL A 220 3.11 -4.09 29.42
N GLN A 221 3.72 -3.21 30.24
CA GLN A 221 4.30 -1.97 29.74
C GLN A 221 5.45 -2.28 28.76
N ALA A 222 5.43 -1.65 27.60
CA ALA A 222 6.48 -1.87 26.60
C ALA A 222 7.84 -1.31 27.05
N SER A 223 7.86 -0.26 27.88
CA SER A 223 9.07 0.44 28.30
C SER A 223 9.98 -0.38 29.21
N ASP A 224 9.42 -1.26 30.04
CA ASP A 224 10.16 -1.99 31.09
C ASP A 224 9.62 -3.39 31.39
N LEU A 225 8.66 -3.86 30.62
CA LEU A 225 7.94 -5.13 30.75
C LEU A 225 7.24 -5.31 32.11
N SER A 226 6.99 -4.23 32.86
CA SER A 226 6.31 -4.26 34.14
C SER A 226 4.80 -4.22 34.01
N GLY A 227 4.09 -4.36 35.15
CA GLY A 227 2.67 -4.13 35.25
C GLY A 227 1.83 -5.11 34.43
N LEU A 228 2.08 -6.42 34.57
CA LEU A 228 1.25 -7.47 33.96
C LEU A 228 -0.22 -7.25 34.35
N ARG A 229 -1.08 -7.20 33.36
CA ARG A 229 -2.51 -6.96 33.50
C ARG A 229 -3.28 -7.97 32.65
N VAL A 230 -4.33 -8.53 33.22
CA VAL A 230 -5.35 -9.28 32.47
C VAL A 230 -6.35 -8.26 31.93
N ASP A 231 -6.30 -8.03 30.62
CA ASP A 231 -7.18 -7.09 29.93
C ASP A 231 -8.55 -7.70 29.65
N PHE A 232 -8.57 -8.99 29.33
CA PHE A 232 -9.78 -9.76 29.06
C PHE A 232 -9.59 -11.22 29.47
N LYS A 233 -10.66 -11.84 29.97
CA LYS A 233 -10.81 -13.28 30.17
C LYS A 233 -12.17 -13.71 29.64
N SER A 234 -12.20 -14.69 28.72
CA SER A 234 -13.43 -15.38 28.35
C SER A 234 -13.88 -16.35 29.44
N THR A 235 -15.11 -16.79 29.38
CA THR A 235 -15.68 -17.83 30.24
C THR A 235 -15.35 -17.60 31.74
N PRO A 236 -15.61 -16.39 32.31
CA PRO A 236 -15.31 -16.11 33.72
C PRO A 236 -16.23 -16.83 34.71
N GLY A 237 -17.32 -17.47 34.25
CA GLY A 237 -18.27 -18.20 35.08
C GLY A 237 -17.68 -19.45 35.71
N SER A 238 -18.19 -19.82 36.88
CA SER A 238 -17.73 -21.01 37.61
C SER A 238 -18.08 -22.30 36.84
N GLY A 239 -17.09 -23.14 36.59
CA GLY A 239 -17.24 -24.37 35.84
C GLY A 239 -17.25 -24.20 34.31
N HIS A 240 -17.12 -22.96 33.82
CA HIS A 240 -16.97 -22.65 32.41
C HIS A 240 -15.50 -22.64 32.02
N SER A 241 -15.19 -23.01 30.75
CA SER A 241 -13.84 -22.98 30.19
C SER A 241 -13.91 -22.83 28.65
N GLY A 242 -12.77 -22.83 27.97
CA GLY A 242 -12.70 -22.70 26.52
C GLY A 242 -12.76 -21.25 26.04
N ALA A 243 -13.43 -21.01 24.96
CA ALA A 243 -13.55 -19.71 24.28
C ALA A 243 -12.18 -19.04 24.04
N GLY A 244 -11.24 -19.83 23.48
CA GLY A 244 -9.86 -19.43 23.21
C GLY A 244 -9.76 -18.35 22.15
N ILE A 245 -8.75 -17.48 22.25
CA ILE A 245 -8.35 -16.53 21.20
C ILE A 245 -7.18 -17.15 20.47
N TRP A 246 -7.45 -17.86 19.36
CA TRP A 246 -6.47 -18.74 18.71
C TRP A 246 -6.17 -18.41 17.26
N ALA A 247 -6.92 -17.48 16.63
CA ALA A 247 -6.63 -17.03 15.29
C ALA A 247 -5.21 -16.39 15.19
N PRO A 248 -4.48 -16.60 14.09
CA PRO A 248 -3.06 -16.25 14.02
C PRO A 248 -2.74 -14.76 14.15
N GLY A 249 -3.66 -13.88 13.79
CA GLY A 249 -3.48 -12.43 13.98
C GLY A 249 -3.73 -11.94 15.40
N GLY A 250 -4.27 -12.82 16.28
CA GLY A 250 -4.54 -12.52 17.68
C GLY A 250 -5.65 -11.48 17.84
N MET A 251 -5.29 -10.22 17.82
CA MET A 251 -6.20 -9.09 17.98
C MET A 251 -5.90 -7.97 16.97
N SER A 252 -6.91 -7.16 16.67
CA SER A 252 -6.78 -5.93 15.90
C SER A 252 -7.12 -4.71 16.76
N PHE A 253 -6.66 -3.51 16.34
CA PHE A 253 -6.88 -2.28 17.11
C PHE A 253 -7.50 -1.21 16.23
N ASP A 254 -8.32 -0.35 16.84
CA ASP A 254 -8.81 0.87 16.18
C ASP A 254 -7.89 2.07 16.47
N GLY A 255 -8.17 3.20 15.81
CA GLY A 255 -7.41 4.44 15.99
C GLY A 255 -7.52 5.07 17.39
N ALA A 256 -8.46 4.62 18.22
CA ALA A 256 -8.59 5.03 19.62
C ALA A 256 -7.81 4.11 20.57
N GLY A 257 -7.17 3.07 20.04
CA GLY A 257 -6.39 2.09 20.81
C GLY A 257 -7.23 1.02 21.52
N ASN A 258 -8.53 0.91 21.21
CA ASN A 258 -9.29 -0.25 21.66
C ASN A 258 -8.88 -1.48 20.84
N PHE A 259 -8.81 -2.65 21.47
CA PHE A 259 -8.61 -3.87 20.69
C PHE A 259 -9.88 -4.69 20.53
N TYR A 260 -9.89 -5.49 19.46
CA TYR A 260 -10.92 -6.46 19.12
C TYR A 260 -10.28 -7.83 19.01
N ALA A 261 -10.87 -8.83 19.69
CA ALA A 261 -10.46 -10.22 19.61
C ALA A 261 -11.70 -11.10 19.42
N ALA A 262 -11.56 -12.19 18.66
CA ALA A 262 -12.63 -13.17 18.49
C ALA A 262 -12.32 -14.44 19.28
N THR A 263 -13.32 -14.96 19.99
CA THR A 263 -13.24 -16.19 20.78
C THR A 263 -13.88 -17.36 20.05
N GLY A 264 -13.38 -18.55 20.29
CA GLY A 264 -13.97 -19.81 19.81
C GLY A 264 -14.99 -20.40 20.78
N ASN A 265 -15.24 -21.70 20.64
CA ASN A 265 -16.21 -22.46 21.42
C ASN A 265 -15.82 -22.55 22.90
N GLY A 266 -16.84 -22.56 23.76
CA GLY A 266 -16.70 -22.71 25.22
C GLY A 266 -17.22 -24.06 25.72
N PHE A 267 -16.86 -24.40 26.95
CA PHE A 267 -17.26 -25.65 27.58
C PHE A 267 -17.97 -25.39 28.91
N GLY A 268 -18.98 -26.20 29.23
CA GLY A 268 -19.75 -26.11 30.44
C GLY A 268 -20.78 -24.99 30.47
N LEU A 269 -20.99 -24.28 29.35
CA LEU A 269 -21.84 -23.08 29.28
C LEU A 269 -23.34 -23.42 29.38
N GLY A 270 -23.80 -24.52 28.78
CA GLY A 270 -25.23 -24.83 28.66
C GLY A 270 -25.96 -23.74 27.85
N SER A 271 -26.93 -23.08 28.52
CA SER A 271 -27.64 -21.92 27.94
C SER A 271 -27.09 -20.56 28.40
N ASN A 272 -26.03 -20.55 29.20
CA ASN A 272 -25.47 -19.32 29.73
C ASN A 272 -24.46 -18.74 28.77
N PHE A 273 -24.67 -17.51 28.32
CA PHE A 273 -23.71 -16.80 27.52
C PHE A 273 -22.52 -16.36 28.38
N ASP A 274 -21.30 -16.65 27.96
CA ASP A 274 -20.08 -16.35 28.73
C ASP A 274 -18.91 -16.02 27.80
N TYR A 275 -19.19 -15.25 26.75
CA TYR A 275 -18.24 -14.75 25.75
C TYR A 275 -17.55 -15.83 24.92
N SER A 276 -18.19 -16.97 24.65
CA SER A 276 -17.84 -17.86 23.54
C SER A 276 -18.42 -17.32 22.25
N GLU A 277 -17.86 -17.68 21.10
CA GLU A 277 -18.32 -17.24 19.76
C GLU A 277 -18.55 -15.72 19.68
N THR A 278 -17.61 -14.94 20.22
CA THR A 278 -17.79 -13.50 20.49
C THR A 278 -16.65 -12.68 19.91
N VAL A 279 -16.97 -11.56 19.28
CA VAL A 279 -16.01 -10.47 19.08
C VAL A 279 -16.12 -9.51 20.26
N VAL A 280 -15.06 -9.38 21.04
CA VAL A 280 -14.99 -8.48 22.19
C VAL A 280 -14.28 -7.18 21.81
N LYS A 281 -14.74 -6.07 22.40
CA LYS A 281 -14.08 -4.76 22.36
C LYS A 281 -13.58 -4.42 23.75
N VAL A 282 -12.29 -4.17 23.89
CA VAL A 282 -11.62 -3.89 25.15
C VAL A 282 -10.93 -2.54 25.10
N SER A 283 -11.03 -1.76 26.17
CA SER A 283 -10.48 -0.41 26.25
C SER A 283 -8.95 -0.39 26.42
N PRO A 284 -8.26 0.72 26.08
CA PRO A 284 -6.84 0.91 26.40
C PRO A 284 -6.49 0.77 27.88
N ALA A 285 -7.44 1.07 28.78
CA ALA A 285 -7.27 0.92 30.22
C ALA A 285 -7.42 -0.54 30.70
N GLY A 286 -7.80 -1.44 29.81
CA GLY A 286 -8.25 -2.80 30.12
C GLY A 286 -9.74 -2.85 30.45
N GLY A 287 -10.31 -4.04 30.43
CA GLY A 287 -11.72 -4.27 30.67
C GLY A 287 -12.62 -4.16 29.45
N LEU A 288 -13.59 -5.07 29.41
CA LEU A 288 -14.57 -5.17 28.34
C LEU A 288 -15.42 -3.89 28.26
N GLN A 289 -15.46 -3.28 27.07
CA GLN A 289 -16.30 -2.11 26.79
C GLN A 289 -17.60 -2.49 26.09
N ASP A 290 -17.51 -3.45 25.15
CA ASP A 290 -18.63 -3.86 24.32
C ASP A 290 -18.33 -5.24 23.71
N TYR A 291 -19.32 -5.88 23.11
CA TYR A 291 -19.13 -7.14 22.40
C TYR A 291 -20.24 -7.38 21.37
N TRP A 292 -19.95 -8.29 20.44
CA TRP A 292 -20.95 -8.85 19.53
C TRP A 292 -20.77 -10.36 19.44
N ALA A 293 -21.89 -11.07 19.51
CA ALA A 293 -21.99 -12.51 19.22
C ALA A 293 -23.20 -12.75 18.31
N PRO A 294 -23.12 -13.69 17.35
CA PRO A 294 -24.26 -14.03 16.50
C PRO A 294 -25.38 -14.65 17.33
N THR A 295 -26.63 -14.52 16.86
CA THR A 295 -27.82 -15.01 17.56
C THR A 295 -27.86 -16.54 17.71
N ASP A 296 -27.13 -17.24 16.86
CA ASP A 296 -26.98 -18.71 16.85
C ASP A 296 -25.70 -19.21 17.56
N TRP A 297 -25.07 -18.36 18.38
CA TRP A 297 -23.81 -18.67 19.07
C TRP A 297 -23.82 -20.03 19.78
N GLN A 298 -24.95 -20.44 20.41
CA GLN A 298 -25.06 -21.74 21.07
C GLN A 298 -24.93 -22.93 20.11
N SER A 299 -25.47 -22.78 18.91
CA SER A 299 -25.33 -23.80 17.85
C SER A 299 -23.90 -23.89 17.36
N LEU A 300 -23.26 -22.73 17.14
CA LEU A 300 -21.86 -22.64 16.74
C LEU A 300 -20.94 -23.25 17.81
N ASP A 301 -21.15 -22.88 19.05
CA ASP A 301 -20.43 -23.38 20.23
C ASP A 301 -20.51 -24.91 20.36
N SER A 302 -21.71 -25.47 20.24
CA SER A 302 -21.94 -26.91 20.40
C SER A 302 -21.43 -27.77 19.23
N THR A 303 -21.18 -27.18 18.08
CA THR A 303 -20.74 -27.87 16.84
C THR A 303 -19.31 -27.56 16.45
N ASP A 304 -18.53 -26.90 17.32
CA ASP A 304 -17.15 -26.46 17.04
C ASP A 304 -17.06 -25.64 15.72
N THR A 305 -18.01 -24.72 15.55
CA THR A 305 -18.13 -23.92 14.34
C THR A 305 -17.70 -22.46 14.59
N ASP A 306 -16.50 -22.31 15.19
CA ASP A 306 -15.98 -21.06 15.72
C ASP A 306 -15.99 -19.90 14.75
N ILE A 307 -16.51 -18.74 15.19
CA ILE A 307 -16.20 -17.46 14.55
C ILE A 307 -14.77 -17.00 14.90
N GLY A 308 -14.22 -17.48 16.03
CA GLY A 308 -12.86 -17.22 16.48
C GLY A 308 -11.75 -17.83 15.59
N SER A 309 -12.09 -18.56 14.52
CA SER A 309 -11.13 -19.09 13.56
C SER A 309 -10.51 -18.03 12.64
N ILE A 310 -11.10 -16.84 12.56
CA ILE A 310 -10.60 -15.65 11.83
C ILE A 310 -10.31 -14.52 12.82
N THR A 311 -9.19 -13.83 12.65
CA THR A 311 -8.90 -12.60 13.39
C THR A 311 -9.83 -11.48 12.92
N PRO A 312 -10.46 -10.70 13.82
CA PRO A 312 -11.22 -9.52 13.43
C PRO A 312 -10.34 -8.56 12.62
N THR A 313 -10.83 -8.06 11.49
CA THR A 313 -10.13 -7.06 10.68
C THR A 313 -10.83 -5.71 10.81
N VAL A 314 -10.16 -4.70 11.37
CA VAL A 314 -10.71 -3.35 11.46
C VAL A 314 -10.65 -2.71 10.08
N LEU A 315 -11.83 -2.31 9.55
CA LEU A 315 -11.94 -1.63 8.26
C LEU A 315 -11.67 -0.13 8.46
N GLY A 316 -10.43 0.27 8.30
CA GLY A 316 -9.95 1.62 8.64
C GLY A 316 -10.84 2.73 8.08
N GLY A 317 -11.18 3.72 8.90
CA GLY A 317 -12.00 4.89 8.52
C GLY A 317 -13.51 4.62 8.35
N THR A 318 -13.98 3.36 8.45
CA THR A 318 -15.39 3.03 8.18
C THR A 318 -16.29 3.00 9.44
N GLY A 319 -15.71 2.81 10.62
CA GLY A 319 -16.46 2.55 11.87
C GLY A 319 -16.98 1.11 12.00
N TYR A 320 -16.45 0.19 11.19
CA TYR A 320 -16.82 -1.23 11.19
C TYR A 320 -15.59 -2.13 11.22
N LEU A 321 -15.79 -3.35 11.67
CA LEU A 321 -14.86 -4.46 11.48
C LEU A 321 -15.53 -5.57 10.67
N PHE A 322 -14.71 -6.39 10.01
CA PHE A 322 -15.14 -7.62 9.37
C PHE A 322 -14.75 -8.83 10.23
N GLN A 323 -15.70 -9.74 10.39
CA GLN A 323 -15.53 -11.05 11.04
C GLN A 323 -16.07 -12.14 10.13
N SER A 324 -15.47 -13.32 10.20
CA SER A 324 -15.95 -14.57 9.60
C SER A 324 -15.53 -15.74 10.49
N GLY A 325 -15.82 -16.97 10.10
CA GLY A 325 -15.43 -18.14 10.86
C GLY A 325 -15.66 -19.46 10.17
N LYS A 326 -15.62 -20.57 10.92
CA LYS A 326 -15.84 -21.93 10.44
C LYS A 326 -17.24 -22.11 9.82
N ASN A 327 -18.20 -21.23 10.15
CA ASN A 327 -19.54 -21.24 9.57
C ASN A 327 -19.62 -20.66 8.15
N GLY A 328 -18.54 -20.08 7.62
CA GLY A 328 -18.50 -19.52 6.27
C GLY A 328 -19.42 -18.32 6.05
N GLN A 329 -19.83 -17.63 7.13
CA GLN A 329 -20.56 -16.36 7.08
C GLN A 329 -19.58 -15.19 7.16
N GLY A 330 -19.85 -14.10 6.46
CA GLY A 330 -19.21 -12.82 6.66
C GLY A 330 -20.11 -11.89 7.46
N TYR A 331 -19.52 -11.12 8.38
CA TYR A 331 -20.22 -10.20 9.27
C TYR A 331 -19.55 -8.83 9.25
N LEU A 332 -20.34 -7.76 9.10
CA LEU A 332 -19.91 -6.38 9.37
C LEU A 332 -20.45 -5.98 10.73
N VAL A 333 -19.56 -5.73 11.67
CA VAL A 333 -19.90 -5.39 13.06
C VAL A 333 -19.56 -3.92 13.30
N ASN A 334 -20.51 -3.15 13.85
CA ASN A 334 -20.31 -1.75 14.21
C ASN A 334 -19.32 -1.65 15.37
N THR A 335 -18.30 -0.78 15.26
CA THR A 335 -17.26 -0.62 16.29
C THR A 335 -17.53 0.52 17.27
N ALA A 336 -18.60 1.32 17.08
CA ALA A 336 -18.96 2.36 18.05
C ALA A 336 -19.35 1.74 19.41
N THR A 337 -18.80 2.28 20.49
CA THR A 337 -19.08 1.78 21.84
C THR A 337 -20.58 1.84 22.18
N GLY A 338 -21.14 0.75 22.69
CA GLY A 338 -22.56 0.56 22.94
C GLY A 338 -23.39 0.26 21.69
N SER A 339 -22.73 0.00 20.54
CA SER A 339 -23.40 -0.25 19.26
C SER A 339 -22.98 -1.57 18.60
N MET A 340 -22.14 -2.37 19.24
CA MET A 340 -21.77 -3.71 18.70
C MET A 340 -22.96 -4.66 18.68
N GLY A 341 -23.93 -4.48 19.58
CA GLY A 341 -25.25 -5.14 19.53
C GLY A 341 -25.39 -6.34 20.46
N HIS A 342 -24.35 -6.74 21.18
CA HIS A 342 -24.33 -7.89 22.08
C HIS A 342 -24.72 -9.18 21.30
N VAL A 343 -25.62 -10.01 21.83
CA VAL A 343 -26.13 -11.20 21.10
C VAL A 343 -27.20 -10.76 20.10
N SER A 344 -26.80 -10.53 18.86
CA SER A 344 -27.67 -9.97 17.81
C SER A 344 -27.20 -10.33 16.41
N ASN A 345 -28.00 -10.00 15.39
CA ASN A 345 -27.50 -9.95 14.03
C ASN A 345 -26.45 -8.84 13.87
N ALA A 346 -25.42 -9.08 13.07
CA ALA A 346 -24.47 -8.04 12.70
C ALA A 346 -25.18 -6.91 11.91
N ALA A 347 -24.52 -5.77 11.73
CA ALA A 347 -25.04 -4.68 10.90
C ALA A 347 -25.35 -5.14 9.47
N PHE A 348 -24.54 -6.08 8.97
CA PHE A 348 -24.80 -6.84 7.75
C PHE A 348 -24.12 -8.22 7.86
N GLN A 349 -24.76 -9.26 7.31
CA GLN A 349 -24.20 -10.60 7.24
C GLN A 349 -24.68 -11.33 5.99
N ALA A 350 -23.82 -12.15 5.42
CA ALA A 350 -24.13 -13.00 4.27
C ALA A 350 -23.17 -14.19 4.17
N ALA A 351 -23.64 -15.29 3.61
CA ALA A 351 -22.81 -16.45 3.34
C ALA A 351 -21.75 -16.15 2.29
N LEU A 352 -20.52 -16.60 2.53
CA LEU A 352 -19.41 -16.47 1.59
C LEU A 352 -19.41 -17.59 0.53
N GLY A 353 -20.00 -18.76 0.85
CA GLY A 353 -20.26 -19.84 -0.11
C GLY A 353 -19.06 -20.76 -0.39
N PHE A 354 -17.97 -20.68 0.38
CA PHE A 354 -16.72 -21.43 0.13
C PHE A 354 -16.22 -22.23 1.35
N GLY A 355 -17.14 -22.72 2.16
CA GLY A 355 -16.85 -23.49 3.37
C GLY A 355 -16.37 -22.63 4.53
N GLY A 356 -15.84 -23.26 5.57
CA GLY A 356 -15.33 -22.56 6.74
C GLY A 356 -14.08 -21.75 6.45
N CYS A 357 -13.95 -20.59 7.08
CA CYS A 357 -12.86 -19.64 6.88
C CYS A 357 -11.97 -19.57 8.11
N PHE A 358 -10.65 -19.43 7.92
CA PHE A 358 -9.63 -19.54 8.98
C PHE A 358 -8.45 -18.59 8.70
N GLY A 359 -7.84 -18.05 9.74
CA GLY A 359 -6.66 -17.19 9.63
C GLY A 359 -6.96 -15.73 9.85
N SER A 360 -6.62 -14.87 8.88
CA SER A 360 -6.95 -13.44 8.89
C SER A 360 -7.32 -13.00 7.49
N SER A 361 -8.30 -12.10 7.40
CA SER A 361 -8.68 -11.46 6.13
C SER A 361 -7.75 -10.29 5.83
N ALA A 362 -7.61 -9.90 4.54
CA ALA A 362 -6.99 -8.65 4.15
C ALA A 362 -8.04 -7.66 3.63
N PHE A 363 -7.74 -6.36 3.71
CA PHE A 363 -8.65 -5.28 3.27
C PHE A 363 -7.87 -4.18 2.57
N ASP A 364 -8.21 -3.88 1.31
CA ASP A 364 -7.53 -2.88 0.48
C ASP A 364 -8.25 -1.51 0.41
N GLY A 365 -9.25 -1.31 1.27
CA GLY A 365 -10.11 -0.12 1.26
C GLY A 365 -11.40 -0.31 0.44
N ALA A 366 -11.42 -1.21 -0.54
CA ALA A 366 -12.57 -1.50 -1.39
C ALA A 366 -13.06 -2.95 -1.27
N ARG A 367 -12.13 -3.89 -1.07
CA ARG A 367 -12.41 -5.33 -1.03
C ARG A 367 -11.85 -5.98 0.22
N ILE A 368 -12.56 -7.01 0.69
CA ILE A 368 -12.11 -7.87 1.77
C ILE A 368 -11.79 -9.24 1.15
N TYR A 369 -10.61 -9.76 1.43
CA TYR A 369 -10.10 -11.03 0.93
C TYR A 369 -10.09 -12.05 2.05
N VAL A 370 -10.94 -13.07 1.97
CA VAL A 370 -11.22 -14.00 3.06
C VAL A 370 -10.67 -15.38 2.73
N PRO A 371 -9.76 -15.93 3.55
CA PRO A 371 -9.22 -17.26 3.34
C PRO A 371 -10.20 -18.33 3.87
N CYS A 372 -10.68 -19.20 2.96
CA CYS A 372 -11.65 -20.24 3.28
C CYS A 372 -11.16 -21.62 2.82
N SER A 373 -11.84 -22.68 3.28
CA SER A 373 -11.46 -24.07 2.96
C SER A 373 -11.66 -24.42 1.49
N GLY A 374 -12.55 -23.73 0.78
CA GLY A 374 -12.77 -23.88 -0.67
C GLY A 374 -11.90 -22.96 -1.53
N GLY A 375 -11.00 -22.16 -0.94
CA GLY A 375 -10.13 -21.22 -1.63
C GLY A 375 -10.21 -19.80 -1.09
N LEU A 376 -9.70 -18.83 -1.85
CA LEU A 376 -9.75 -17.40 -1.50
C LEU A 376 -11.02 -16.76 -2.06
N VAL A 377 -11.74 -16.02 -1.21
CA VAL A 377 -12.95 -15.27 -1.56
C VAL A 377 -12.68 -13.78 -1.47
N ALA A 378 -13.06 -13.02 -2.47
CA ALA A 378 -13.10 -11.56 -2.41
C ALA A 378 -14.53 -11.06 -2.39
N ILE A 379 -14.82 -10.13 -1.50
CA ILE A 379 -16.10 -9.42 -1.42
C ILE A 379 -15.85 -7.92 -1.54
N THR A 380 -16.71 -7.22 -2.28
CA THR A 380 -16.67 -5.76 -2.38
C THR A 380 -17.41 -5.15 -1.20
N TYR A 381 -16.73 -4.27 -0.46
CA TYR A 381 -17.34 -3.48 0.60
C TYR A 381 -18.11 -2.30 0.01
N HIS A 382 -19.33 -2.08 0.46
CA HIS A 382 -20.16 -0.96 0.07
C HIS A 382 -20.45 -0.10 1.29
N ALA A 383 -19.93 1.13 1.27
CA ALA A 383 -20.21 2.09 2.32
C ALA A 383 -21.72 2.43 2.35
N GLY A 384 -22.25 2.62 3.55
CA GLY A 384 -23.66 2.92 3.76
C GLY A 384 -24.01 2.94 5.25
N SER A 385 -25.29 3.12 5.58
CA SER A 385 -25.79 3.08 6.95
C SER A 385 -27.05 2.21 7.02
N PRO A 386 -26.93 0.90 7.30
CA PRO A 386 -25.69 0.13 7.53
C PRO A 386 -24.91 -0.09 6.23
N PRO A 387 -23.59 -0.40 6.30
CA PRO A 387 -22.81 -0.84 5.17
C PRO A 387 -23.19 -2.26 4.75
N THR A 388 -22.81 -2.66 3.54
CA THR A 388 -23.03 -4.00 3.03
C THR A 388 -21.79 -4.53 2.34
N PHE A 389 -21.78 -5.80 1.95
CA PHE A 389 -20.83 -6.35 0.98
C PHE A 389 -21.53 -7.24 -0.04
N SER A 390 -20.90 -7.42 -1.18
CA SER A 390 -21.33 -8.36 -2.22
C SER A 390 -20.17 -9.20 -2.73
N ALA A 391 -20.45 -10.37 -3.29
CA ALA A 391 -19.43 -11.19 -3.92
C ALA A 391 -18.76 -10.41 -5.06
N ALA A 392 -17.41 -10.40 -5.09
CA ALA A 392 -16.63 -9.85 -6.17
C ALA A 392 -16.10 -10.95 -7.09
N TRP A 393 -15.24 -11.80 -6.56
CA TRP A 393 -14.64 -12.94 -7.25
C TRP A 393 -14.17 -14.00 -6.25
N HIS A 394 -13.78 -15.16 -6.73
CA HIS A 394 -13.17 -16.21 -5.92
C HIS A 394 -12.12 -16.98 -6.71
N VAL A 395 -11.12 -17.51 -6.00
CA VAL A 395 -10.15 -18.45 -6.52
C VAL A 395 -10.40 -19.80 -5.86
N SER A 396 -11.10 -20.68 -6.57
CA SER A 396 -11.44 -22.01 -6.08
C SER A 396 -10.20 -22.90 -5.97
N GLY A 397 -10.23 -23.85 -5.08
CA GLY A 397 -9.20 -24.88 -4.95
C GLY A 397 -8.95 -25.31 -3.52
N CYS A 398 -7.68 -25.48 -3.17
CA CYS A 398 -7.28 -25.87 -1.84
C CYS A 398 -7.50 -24.76 -0.83
N PHE A 399 -7.63 -25.15 0.42
CA PHE A 399 -7.72 -24.26 1.57
C PHE A 399 -6.70 -23.11 1.47
N ALA A 400 -7.18 -21.86 1.46
CA ALA A 400 -6.34 -20.67 1.43
C ALA A 400 -5.86 -20.33 2.85
N GLU A 401 -4.58 -20.01 2.99
CA GLU A 401 -4.01 -19.39 4.19
C GLU A 401 -4.18 -17.85 4.10
N SER A 402 -3.87 -17.14 5.18
CA SER A 402 -4.10 -15.68 5.29
C SER A 402 -3.46 -14.90 4.14
N PRO A 403 -4.23 -14.11 3.38
CA PRO A 403 -3.74 -13.32 2.27
C PRO A 403 -3.15 -11.98 2.72
N ILE A 404 -2.25 -11.42 1.91
CA ILE A 404 -1.84 -10.02 1.97
C ILE A 404 -2.04 -9.36 0.61
N VAL A 405 -2.14 -8.04 0.58
CA VAL A 405 -2.23 -7.25 -0.66
C VAL A 405 -0.93 -6.47 -0.84
N VAL A 406 -0.25 -6.67 -1.98
CA VAL A 406 1.02 -6.04 -2.29
C VAL A 406 1.05 -5.68 -3.77
N GLY A 407 1.34 -4.42 -4.12
CA GLY A 407 1.44 -3.97 -5.50
C GLY A 407 0.17 -4.21 -6.35
N GLY A 408 -1.01 -4.05 -5.75
CA GLY A 408 -2.30 -4.28 -6.40
C GLY A 408 -2.61 -5.75 -6.70
N ALA A 409 -1.89 -6.68 -6.07
CA ALA A 409 -2.13 -8.12 -6.17
C ALA A 409 -2.31 -8.75 -4.79
N VAL A 410 -3.14 -9.78 -4.71
CA VAL A 410 -3.36 -10.56 -3.49
C VAL A 410 -2.44 -11.78 -3.51
N TRP A 411 -1.65 -11.93 -2.47
CA TRP A 411 -0.71 -13.02 -2.26
C TRP A 411 -1.23 -13.94 -1.17
N PHE A 412 -1.34 -15.21 -1.45
CA PHE A 412 -1.74 -16.21 -0.44
C PHE A 412 -1.13 -17.57 -0.71
N LYS A 413 -0.80 -18.28 0.36
CA LYS A 413 -0.40 -19.69 0.31
C LYS A 413 -1.64 -20.56 0.35
N ASP A 414 -1.64 -21.67 -0.41
CA ASP A 414 -2.66 -22.70 -0.26
C ASP A 414 -2.08 -23.99 0.35
N ARG A 415 -2.94 -24.84 0.94
CA ARG A 415 -2.50 -26.11 1.57
C ARG A 415 -2.10 -27.18 0.58
N CYS A 416 -2.28 -26.97 -0.73
CA CYS A 416 -1.72 -27.83 -1.78
C CYS A 416 -0.26 -27.54 -2.11
N GLY A 417 0.34 -26.59 -1.42
CA GLY A 417 1.75 -26.25 -1.59
C GLY A 417 2.02 -25.09 -2.55
N ASN A 418 1.00 -24.37 -3.03
CA ASN A 418 1.19 -23.26 -3.96
C ASN A 418 1.15 -21.91 -3.26
N LEU A 419 2.02 -20.98 -3.65
CA LEU A 419 1.89 -19.56 -3.41
C LEU A 419 1.25 -18.95 -4.66
N LYS A 420 0.06 -18.38 -4.52
CA LYS A 420 -0.68 -17.75 -5.61
C LYS A 420 -0.63 -16.24 -5.48
N VAL A 421 -0.52 -15.58 -6.63
CA VAL A 421 -0.57 -14.15 -6.79
C VAL A 421 -1.72 -13.85 -7.74
N VAL A 422 -2.74 -13.18 -7.26
CA VAL A 422 -3.93 -12.88 -8.06
C VAL A 422 -4.16 -11.38 -8.15
N ASP A 423 -4.67 -10.95 -9.27
CA ASP A 423 -5.06 -9.55 -9.47
C ASP A 423 -6.17 -9.17 -8.49
N ALA A 424 -5.96 -8.12 -7.71
CA ALA A 424 -6.88 -7.72 -6.64
C ALA A 424 -8.27 -7.30 -7.17
N ALA A 425 -8.35 -6.74 -8.38
CA ALA A 425 -9.60 -6.28 -8.97
C ALA A 425 -10.43 -7.41 -9.58
N SER A 426 -9.78 -8.36 -10.27
CA SER A 426 -10.46 -9.38 -11.10
C SER A 426 -10.38 -10.80 -10.53
N GLY A 427 -9.46 -11.09 -9.59
CA GLY A 427 -9.20 -12.44 -9.09
C GLY A 427 -8.45 -13.35 -10.08
N SER A 428 -8.02 -12.82 -11.23
CA SER A 428 -7.26 -13.62 -12.19
C SER A 428 -5.88 -13.97 -11.63
N VAL A 429 -5.46 -15.23 -11.77
CA VAL A 429 -4.15 -15.67 -11.31
C VAL A 429 -3.07 -15.07 -12.20
N ARG A 430 -2.23 -14.20 -11.63
CA ARG A 430 -1.08 -13.59 -12.31
C ARG A 430 0.14 -14.51 -12.27
N PHE A 431 0.42 -15.10 -11.09
CA PHE A 431 1.55 -16.02 -10.87
C PHE A 431 1.14 -17.15 -9.92
N SER A 432 1.76 -18.29 -10.09
CA SER A 432 1.62 -19.45 -9.20
C SER A 432 2.98 -20.13 -9.06
N PHE A 433 3.43 -20.27 -7.82
CA PHE A 433 4.70 -20.92 -7.46
C PHE A 433 4.40 -22.14 -6.61
N ALA A 434 5.26 -23.15 -6.67
CA ALA A 434 5.16 -24.37 -5.87
C ALA A 434 6.31 -24.46 -4.85
N PRO A 435 6.36 -23.58 -3.83
CA PRO A 435 7.46 -23.55 -2.87
C PRO A 435 7.51 -24.77 -1.95
N GLY A 436 6.46 -25.56 -1.87
CA GLY A 436 6.34 -26.68 -0.95
C GLY A 436 5.38 -26.41 0.21
N SER A 437 5.42 -27.27 1.22
CA SER A 437 4.53 -27.17 2.39
C SER A 437 4.96 -26.04 3.33
N SER A 438 3.98 -25.41 3.96
CA SER A 438 4.15 -24.44 5.06
C SER A 438 3.56 -25.02 6.35
N THR A 439 3.90 -24.40 7.48
CA THR A 439 3.22 -24.65 8.75
C THR A 439 1.79 -24.11 8.69
N HIS A 440 0.94 -24.53 9.62
CA HIS A 440 -0.46 -24.11 9.69
C HIS A 440 -0.57 -22.59 9.84
N PHE A 441 -1.40 -21.94 9.01
CA PHE A 441 -1.62 -20.51 8.98
C PHE A 441 -0.39 -19.67 8.59
N SER A 442 0.51 -20.23 7.79
CA SER A 442 1.63 -19.49 7.24
C SER A 442 1.13 -18.26 6.47
N THR A 443 1.60 -17.11 6.89
CA THR A 443 1.17 -15.82 6.34
C THR A 443 2.37 -15.13 5.71
N PRO A 444 2.30 -14.71 4.44
CA PRO A 444 3.34 -13.89 3.84
C PRO A 444 3.49 -12.54 4.52
N SER A 445 4.63 -11.90 4.33
CA SER A 445 4.88 -10.49 4.63
C SER A 445 5.60 -9.82 3.47
N ALA A 446 5.73 -8.49 3.48
CA ALA A 446 6.40 -7.78 2.41
C ALA A 446 7.32 -6.67 2.94
N GLY A 447 8.24 -6.22 2.10
CA GLY A 447 9.09 -5.08 2.38
C GLY A 447 10.28 -4.98 1.44
N GLY A 448 10.69 -3.75 1.10
CA GLY A 448 11.84 -3.50 0.26
C GLY A 448 11.74 -4.08 -1.16
N GLY A 449 10.53 -4.19 -1.71
CA GLY A 449 10.29 -4.80 -3.00
C GLY A 449 10.34 -6.33 -3.02
N HIS A 450 10.10 -6.96 -1.87
CA HIS A 450 10.08 -8.42 -1.73
C HIS A 450 8.84 -8.89 -0.98
N VAL A 451 8.41 -10.12 -1.29
CA VAL A 451 7.43 -10.87 -0.49
C VAL A 451 8.14 -12.07 0.14
N TYR A 452 7.97 -12.23 1.45
CA TYR A 452 8.62 -13.28 2.25
C TYR A 452 7.61 -14.33 2.68
N LEU A 453 8.03 -15.59 2.63
CA LEU A 453 7.21 -16.75 3.04
C LEU A 453 8.06 -17.75 3.83
N ALA A 454 7.60 -18.16 5.01
CA ALA A 454 8.19 -19.24 5.77
C ALA A 454 7.59 -20.60 5.38
N LEU A 455 8.43 -21.65 5.35
CA LEU A 455 8.05 -23.01 5.00
C LEU A 455 8.22 -23.98 6.18
N SER A 456 7.54 -25.13 6.11
CA SER A 456 7.59 -26.18 7.14
C SER A 456 8.95 -26.86 7.28
N ASN A 457 9.83 -26.74 6.28
CA ASN A 457 11.21 -27.19 6.34
C ASN A 457 12.17 -26.18 6.98
N SER A 458 11.64 -25.19 7.68
CA SER A 458 12.38 -24.13 8.37
C SER A 458 13.18 -23.20 7.45
N THR A 459 12.79 -23.08 6.17
CA THR A 459 13.36 -22.09 5.25
C THR A 459 12.48 -20.87 5.11
N VAL A 460 13.10 -19.74 4.82
CA VAL A 460 12.41 -18.49 4.45
C VAL A 460 12.71 -18.22 2.98
N LEU A 461 11.68 -17.92 2.22
CA LEU A 461 11.78 -17.55 0.81
C LEU A 461 11.56 -16.06 0.64
N ALA A 462 12.32 -15.44 -0.26
CA ALA A 462 12.11 -14.07 -0.74
C ALA A 462 11.77 -14.11 -2.23
N TYR A 463 10.63 -13.56 -2.59
CA TYR A 463 10.18 -13.31 -3.95
C TYR A 463 10.38 -11.84 -4.27
N THR A 464 11.18 -11.53 -5.27
CA THR A 464 11.49 -10.15 -5.66
C THR A 464 10.42 -9.63 -6.61
N LEU A 465 9.78 -8.54 -6.24
CA LEU A 465 8.84 -7.82 -7.10
C LEU A 465 9.65 -7.03 -8.13
N VAL A 466 9.55 -7.41 -9.38
CA VAL A 466 10.22 -6.70 -10.46
C VAL A 466 9.20 -5.77 -11.11
N ALA A 467 9.31 -4.50 -10.80
CA ALA A 467 8.74 -3.49 -11.67
C ALA A 467 9.50 -3.60 -13.00
N THR A 468 8.81 -3.58 -14.12
CA THR A 468 9.55 -3.40 -15.39
C THR A 468 10.37 -2.13 -15.20
N PRO A 469 11.69 -2.14 -15.46
CA PRO A 469 12.34 -0.88 -15.71
C PRO A 469 11.47 -0.23 -16.77
N VAL A 470 10.97 0.96 -16.53
CA VAL A 470 10.46 1.77 -17.62
C VAL A 470 11.68 2.03 -18.52
N ALA A 471 12.01 1.02 -19.31
CA ALA A 471 12.89 1.20 -20.43
C ALA A 471 12.15 2.18 -21.31
N GLY A 472 12.42 3.49 -21.12
CA GLY A 472 12.13 4.61 -21.96
C GLY A 472 10.90 4.63 -22.88
N ASN A 473 9.86 3.85 -22.61
CA ASN A 473 8.64 3.78 -23.40
C ASN A 473 7.46 4.37 -22.61
N GLY A 474 7.69 5.41 -21.83
CA GLY A 474 6.78 6.39 -21.24
C GLY A 474 5.27 6.30 -21.51
N SER A 475 4.67 5.12 -21.40
CA SER A 475 3.22 4.96 -21.57
C SER A 475 2.50 5.05 -20.23
N SER A 476 2.75 6.12 -19.48
CA SER A 476 2.14 6.37 -18.18
C SER A 476 1.77 7.85 -18.05
N THR A 477 0.65 8.09 -17.39
CA THR A 477 0.20 9.44 -17.05
C THR A 477 -0.68 9.37 -15.81
N TYR A 478 -0.99 10.52 -15.24
CA TYR A 478 -1.93 10.67 -14.14
C TYR A 478 -3.07 11.56 -14.56
N THR A 479 -4.27 11.26 -14.09
CA THR A 479 -5.43 12.13 -14.24
C THR A 479 -5.90 12.60 -12.88
N LEU A 480 -6.43 13.81 -12.81
CA LEU A 480 -6.94 14.45 -11.59
C LEU A 480 -8.44 14.72 -11.79
N ASP A 481 -9.25 14.27 -10.85
CA ASP A 481 -10.64 14.70 -10.79
C ASP A 481 -10.84 15.95 -9.91
N GLY A 482 -11.99 16.61 -10.03
CA GLY A 482 -12.28 17.84 -9.30
C GLY A 482 -12.43 17.68 -7.79
N LEU A 483 -12.56 16.42 -7.31
CA LEU A 483 -12.67 16.09 -5.89
C LEU A 483 -11.30 15.80 -5.26
N GLY A 484 -10.21 15.85 -6.05
CA GLY A 484 -8.84 15.68 -5.60
C GLY A 484 -8.30 14.25 -5.73
N ALA A 485 -9.05 13.31 -6.31
CA ALA A 485 -8.48 12.00 -6.52
C ALA A 485 -7.52 11.98 -7.73
N VAL A 486 -6.31 11.48 -7.52
CA VAL A 486 -5.29 11.29 -8.55
C VAL A 486 -5.30 9.83 -8.99
N HIS A 487 -5.57 9.59 -10.28
CA HIS A 487 -5.72 8.25 -10.86
C HIS A 487 -4.51 7.94 -11.74
N PRO A 488 -3.71 6.93 -11.44
CA PRO A 488 -2.63 6.47 -12.31
C PRO A 488 -3.20 5.74 -13.53
N ALA A 489 -2.63 6.00 -14.69
CA ALA A 489 -2.98 5.33 -15.95
C ALA A 489 -1.75 4.69 -16.60
N GLY A 490 -1.96 3.54 -17.24
CA GLY A 490 -0.88 2.74 -17.82
C GLY A 490 -0.01 2.10 -16.75
N THR A 491 1.28 2.42 -16.76
CA THR A 491 2.26 1.89 -15.79
C THR A 491 2.62 2.89 -14.68
N ALA A 492 1.84 3.97 -14.52
CA ALA A 492 2.07 4.96 -13.47
C ALA A 492 1.88 4.34 -12.08
N PRO A 493 2.80 4.54 -11.12
CA PRO A 493 2.60 4.11 -9.74
C PRO A 493 1.51 4.96 -9.06
N MET A 494 0.84 4.39 -8.03
CA MET A 494 -0.05 5.18 -7.18
C MET A 494 0.77 6.20 -6.38
N LEU A 495 0.32 7.46 -6.36
CA LEU A 495 0.93 8.50 -5.53
C LEU A 495 0.06 8.73 -4.29
N PRO A 496 0.56 8.38 -3.08
CA PRO A 496 -0.15 8.68 -1.84
C PRO A 496 -0.17 10.19 -1.56
N GLY A 497 -1.11 10.64 -0.73
CA GLY A 497 -1.20 12.04 -0.29
C GLY A 497 -2.24 12.88 -1.02
N ALA A 498 -2.92 12.34 -2.06
CA ALA A 498 -4.00 13.03 -2.73
C ALA A 498 -5.11 13.38 -1.72
N PRO A 499 -5.57 14.64 -1.65
CA PRO A 499 -6.66 15.04 -0.78
C PRO A 499 -7.99 14.47 -1.28
N ALA A 500 -8.98 14.39 -0.39
CA ALA A 500 -10.34 14.09 -0.75
C ALA A 500 -11.21 15.30 -0.42
N PHE A 501 -11.53 16.11 -1.43
CA PHE A 501 -12.42 17.26 -1.25
C PHE A 501 -13.88 16.82 -1.36
N GLY A 502 -14.75 17.37 -0.56
CA GLY A 502 -16.18 17.10 -0.64
C GLY A 502 -16.90 17.84 -1.79
N PHE A 503 -16.17 18.57 -2.63
CA PHE A 503 -16.70 19.42 -3.71
C PHE A 503 -15.63 19.65 -4.79
N ASP A 504 -16.03 20.08 -5.98
CA ASP A 504 -15.16 20.32 -7.14
C ASP A 504 -14.26 21.54 -6.92
N ILE A 505 -13.02 21.31 -6.47
CA ILE A 505 -12.03 22.36 -6.18
C ILE A 505 -10.62 22.02 -6.66
N ALA A 506 -10.27 20.79 -6.93
CA ALA A 506 -9.00 20.45 -7.54
C ALA A 506 -8.88 21.07 -8.95
N ARG A 507 -7.71 21.62 -9.31
CA ARG A 507 -7.56 22.42 -10.52
C ARG A 507 -6.42 21.99 -11.42
N ALA A 508 -5.27 21.63 -10.85
CA ALA A 508 -4.12 21.25 -11.64
C ALA A 508 -3.25 20.21 -10.92
N LEU A 509 -2.50 19.46 -11.70
CA LEU A 509 -1.59 18.41 -11.25
C LEU A 509 -0.24 18.58 -11.95
N ALA A 510 0.84 18.57 -11.20
CA ALA A 510 2.19 18.52 -11.73
C ALA A 510 2.97 17.38 -11.07
N ILE A 511 3.48 16.46 -11.89
CA ILE A 511 4.29 15.32 -11.46
C ILE A 511 5.76 15.67 -11.64
N ASP A 512 6.59 15.34 -10.67
CA ASP A 512 8.01 15.59 -10.68
C ASP A 512 8.76 14.74 -11.73
N GLN A 513 10.04 15.04 -11.96
CA GLN A 513 10.87 14.30 -12.92
C GLN A 513 11.14 12.85 -12.52
N SER A 514 11.01 12.50 -11.25
CA SER A 514 11.17 11.12 -10.80
C SER A 514 9.98 10.24 -11.12
N GLY A 515 8.80 10.85 -11.33
CA GLY A 515 7.52 10.15 -11.50
C GLY A 515 6.99 9.52 -10.20
N THR A 516 7.65 9.77 -9.06
CA THR A 516 7.29 9.20 -7.75
C THR A 516 6.74 10.25 -6.78
N GLY A 517 6.72 11.52 -7.18
CA GLY A 517 6.19 12.64 -6.44
C GLY A 517 5.51 13.66 -7.33
N GLY A 518 4.90 14.65 -6.72
CA GLY A 518 4.23 15.74 -7.42
C GLY A 518 3.45 16.64 -6.48
N VAL A 519 2.71 17.57 -7.07
CA VAL A 519 1.87 18.51 -6.33
C VAL A 519 0.53 18.66 -7.03
N GLU A 520 -0.53 18.51 -6.28
CA GLU A 520 -1.89 18.88 -6.67
C GLU A 520 -2.19 20.29 -6.20
N LEU A 521 -2.85 21.08 -7.05
CA LEU A 521 -3.27 22.45 -6.77
C LEU A 521 -4.79 22.51 -6.66
N ASP A 522 -5.31 23.06 -5.56
CA ASP A 522 -6.72 23.41 -5.44
C ASP A 522 -6.99 24.84 -5.96
N GLY A 523 -8.27 25.17 -6.19
CA GLY A 523 -8.67 26.48 -6.72
C GLY A 523 -8.37 27.66 -5.78
N TYR A 524 -8.15 27.44 -4.50
CA TYR A 524 -7.78 28.45 -3.52
C TYR A 524 -6.28 28.70 -3.44
N GLY A 525 -5.48 27.96 -4.19
CA GLY A 525 -4.02 28.03 -4.16
C GLY A 525 -3.36 27.09 -3.15
N GLY A 526 -4.15 26.21 -2.50
CA GLY A 526 -3.62 25.16 -1.63
C GLY A 526 -2.79 24.18 -2.43
N LEU A 527 -1.60 23.86 -1.89
CA LEU A 527 -0.64 22.91 -2.48
C LEU A 527 -0.65 21.61 -1.68
N HIS A 528 -1.00 20.52 -2.34
CA HIS A 528 -1.12 19.18 -1.73
C HIS A 528 -0.03 18.27 -2.29
N PRO A 529 1.00 17.92 -1.49
CA PRO A 529 2.11 17.09 -1.96
C PRO A 529 1.67 15.64 -2.16
N LEU A 530 2.21 15.01 -3.18
CA LEU A 530 1.94 13.63 -3.58
C LEU A 530 3.23 12.79 -3.54
N GLY A 531 3.10 11.52 -3.18
CA GLY A 531 4.21 10.58 -3.24
C GLY A 531 5.38 10.96 -2.35
N THR A 532 6.56 11.16 -2.96
CA THR A 532 7.79 11.50 -2.24
C THR A 532 7.95 13.00 -1.97
N ASP A 533 7.09 13.85 -2.52
CA ASP A 533 7.16 15.28 -2.31
C ASP A 533 6.67 15.69 -0.92
N THR A 534 7.20 16.82 -0.43
CA THR A 534 6.87 17.37 0.89
C THR A 534 6.05 18.66 0.72
N SER A 535 5.29 19.02 1.76
CA SER A 535 4.51 20.26 1.73
C SER A 535 5.39 21.48 1.53
N SER A 536 4.98 22.36 0.62
CA SER A 536 5.64 23.66 0.35
C SER A 536 4.68 24.80 0.65
N ALA A 537 5.19 25.87 1.25
CA ALA A 537 4.40 27.08 1.43
C ALA A 537 4.23 27.79 0.08
N GLY A 538 2.99 28.06 -0.29
CA GLY A 538 2.59 28.79 -1.50
C GLY A 538 1.64 29.93 -1.18
N THR A 539 1.18 30.65 -2.21
CA THR A 539 0.19 31.71 -2.07
C THR A 539 -1.20 31.10 -1.97
N TYR A 540 -1.89 31.33 -0.87
CA TYR A 540 -3.29 30.95 -0.66
C TYR A 540 -4.22 32.14 -0.89
N PHE A 541 -5.14 32.03 -1.86
CA PHE A 541 -6.01 33.16 -2.28
C PHE A 541 -7.31 33.25 -1.48
N GLY A 542 -7.78 32.15 -0.90
CA GLY A 542 -9.03 32.11 -0.15
C GLY A 542 -10.31 32.13 -1.02
N TRP A 543 -10.18 32.11 -2.34
CA TRP A 543 -11.25 32.00 -3.32
C TRP A 543 -10.76 31.30 -4.58
N ASP A 544 -11.66 30.74 -5.40
CA ASP A 544 -11.33 29.91 -6.56
C ASP A 544 -10.77 30.72 -7.72
N ILE A 545 -9.45 30.93 -7.73
CA ILE A 545 -8.72 31.70 -8.77
C ILE A 545 -7.45 30.98 -9.25
N ALA A 546 -6.91 30.02 -8.54
CA ALA A 546 -5.77 29.26 -9.02
C ALA A 546 -6.16 28.40 -10.24
N ARG A 547 -5.31 28.35 -11.29
CA ARG A 547 -5.65 27.75 -12.57
C ARG A 547 -4.66 26.71 -13.05
N SER A 548 -3.36 26.90 -12.79
CA SER A 548 -2.32 26.01 -13.30
C SER A 548 -1.12 26.00 -12.35
N ILE A 549 -0.34 24.95 -12.42
CA ILE A 549 0.90 24.74 -11.64
C ILE A 549 2.00 24.25 -12.57
N ALA A 550 3.22 24.73 -12.35
CA ALA A 550 4.44 24.23 -12.99
C ALA A 550 5.53 24.02 -11.95
N LEU A 551 6.19 22.85 -11.97
CA LEU A 551 7.33 22.57 -11.10
C LEU A 551 8.63 23.18 -11.67
N ASP A 552 9.58 23.53 -10.79
CA ASP A 552 10.90 23.99 -11.18
C ASP A 552 11.77 22.79 -11.57
N PRO A 553 12.29 22.73 -12.83
CA PRO A 553 13.12 21.63 -13.30
C PRO A 553 14.46 21.50 -12.56
N THR A 554 14.84 22.51 -11.80
CA THR A 554 16.17 22.57 -11.18
C THR A 554 16.18 22.14 -9.71
N GLY A 555 15.00 21.75 -9.14
CA GLY A 555 14.94 21.23 -7.76
C GLY A 555 13.56 20.73 -7.34
N PRO A 556 13.50 19.81 -6.36
CA PRO A 556 12.27 19.22 -5.89
C PRO A 556 11.42 20.21 -5.06
N ASN A 557 10.13 19.93 -4.92
CA ASN A 557 9.17 20.60 -4.03
C ASN A 557 9.05 22.12 -4.21
N ARG A 558 9.31 22.65 -5.42
CA ARG A 558 9.24 24.07 -5.73
C ARG A 558 8.73 24.33 -7.14
N GLY A 559 8.14 25.50 -7.36
CA GLY A 559 7.58 25.86 -8.65
C GLY A 559 6.74 27.13 -8.61
N TRP A 560 5.74 27.22 -9.50
CA TRP A 560 4.90 28.40 -9.66
C TRP A 560 3.44 28.02 -9.84
N VAL A 561 2.56 28.77 -9.19
CA VAL A 561 1.11 28.72 -9.38
C VAL A 561 0.69 29.88 -10.28
N LEU A 562 -0.14 29.62 -11.25
CA LEU A 562 -0.81 30.64 -12.08
C LEU A 562 -2.21 30.91 -11.54
N ASP A 563 -2.53 32.18 -11.28
CA ASP A 563 -3.91 32.60 -11.03
C ASP A 563 -4.64 32.95 -12.33
N GLY A 564 -5.97 33.04 -12.27
CA GLY A 564 -6.82 33.34 -13.44
C GLY A 564 -6.61 34.71 -14.05
N TRP A 565 -5.98 35.64 -13.33
CA TRP A 565 -5.63 36.95 -13.84
C TRP A 565 -4.23 36.99 -14.49
N GLY A 566 -3.52 35.86 -14.52
CA GLY A 566 -2.20 35.77 -15.10
C GLY A 566 -1.06 35.99 -14.10
N GLY A 567 -1.35 36.19 -12.81
CA GLY A 567 -0.34 36.31 -11.77
C GLY A 567 0.42 35.00 -11.58
N ILE A 568 1.74 35.05 -11.54
CA ILE A 568 2.63 33.88 -11.37
C ILE A 568 3.26 33.94 -9.98
N HIS A 569 2.90 32.99 -9.12
CA HIS A 569 3.22 32.98 -7.69
C HIS A 569 4.20 31.86 -7.37
N PRO A 570 5.44 32.15 -6.94
CA PRO A 570 6.42 31.12 -6.62
C PRO A 570 6.08 30.40 -5.30
N PHE A 571 6.45 29.11 -5.21
CA PHE A 571 6.38 28.32 -3.99
C PHE A 571 7.67 27.47 -3.79
N GLY A 572 7.89 26.96 -2.59
CA GLY A 572 9.00 26.06 -2.26
C GLY A 572 10.40 26.67 -2.46
N GLY A 573 10.51 28.01 -2.47
CA GLY A 573 11.76 28.71 -2.72
C GLY A 573 12.13 28.88 -4.20
N ALA A 574 11.19 28.68 -5.13
CA ALA A 574 11.37 29.04 -6.52
C ALA A 574 11.54 30.57 -6.68
N HIS A 575 12.36 31.00 -7.66
CA HIS A 575 12.57 32.41 -7.91
C HIS A 575 11.31 33.08 -8.50
N ALA A 576 11.02 34.28 -8.05
CA ALA A 576 9.95 35.09 -8.65
C ALA A 576 10.31 35.45 -10.11
N ILE A 577 9.28 35.54 -10.96
CA ILE A 577 9.44 36.00 -12.34
C ILE A 577 9.92 37.44 -12.35
N VAL A 578 10.96 37.71 -13.11
CA VAL A 578 11.56 39.07 -13.25
C VAL A 578 11.09 39.66 -14.58
N GLY A 579 10.66 40.92 -14.52
CA GLY A 579 10.22 41.68 -15.70
C GLY A 579 8.71 41.73 -15.88
N ALA A 580 8.26 42.39 -16.93
CA ALA A 580 6.82 42.47 -17.26
C ALA A 580 6.35 41.17 -17.93
N TYR A 581 5.15 40.73 -17.56
CA TYR A 581 4.43 39.63 -18.19
C TYR A 581 2.94 39.95 -18.27
N ALA A 582 2.17 39.17 -19.01
CA ALA A 582 0.74 39.41 -19.19
C ALA A 582 -0.03 39.23 -17.87
N TYR A 583 -0.76 40.25 -17.47
CA TYR A 583 -1.57 40.25 -16.26
C TYR A 583 -2.89 40.99 -16.53
N TRP A 584 -4.03 40.38 -16.23
CA TRP A 584 -5.39 40.87 -16.53
C TRP A 584 -6.21 41.01 -15.25
N PRO A 585 -6.01 42.09 -14.45
CA PRO A 585 -6.69 42.22 -13.17
C PRO A 585 -8.21 42.23 -13.31
N GLY A 586 -8.89 41.37 -12.56
CA GLY A 586 -10.32 41.24 -12.57
C GLY A 586 -10.91 40.48 -13.75
N TRP A 587 -10.06 39.93 -14.65
CA TRP A 587 -10.50 39.13 -15.77
C TRP A 587 -9.85 37.71 -15.70
N ASP A 588 -10.67 36.72 -15.32
CA ASP A 588 -10.26 35.32 -15.21
C ASP A 588 -10.10 34.69 -16.61
N ILE A 589 -8.93 34.91 -17.22
CA ILE A 589 -8.65 34.48 -18.59
C ILE A 589 -7.42 33.60 -18.72
N ALA A 590 -6.50 33.58 -17.74
CA ALA A 590 -5.33 32.72 -17.79
C ALA A 590 -5.76 31.26 -17.56
N ARG A 591 -5.16 30.32 -18.36
CA ARG A 591 -5.56 28.89 -18.36
C ARG A 591 -4.39 27.93 -18.15
N GLY A 592 -3.19 28.24 -18.63
CA GLY A 592 -2.06 27.35 -18.57
C GLY A 592 -0.73 28.05 -18.34
N LEU A 593 0.16 27.39 -17.61
CA LEU A 593 1.52 27.86 -17.32
C LEU A 593 2.52 26.81 -17.77
N ILE A 594 3.49 27.21 -18.61
CA ILE A 594 4.62 26.37 -18.99
C ILE A 594 5.94 27.11 -18.75
N VAL A 595 6.91 26.39 -18.14
CA VAL A 595 8.24 26.88 -17.84
C VAL A 595 9.27 26.08 -18.65
N LEU A 596 10.15 26.78 -19.37
CA LEU A 596 11.16 26.14 -20.23
C LEU A 596 12.32 25.60 -19.39
N ALA A 597 12.64 24.32 -19.54
CA ALA A 597 13.57 23.57 -18.70
C ALA A 597 14.99 24.11 -18.65
N ASN A 598 15.44 24.76 -19.71
CA ASN A 598 16.77 25.36 -19.79
C ASN A 598 16.78 26.89 -19.52
N SER A 599 15.71 27.42 -18.91
CA SER A 599 15.71 28.78 -18.38
C SER A 599 16.68 28.90 -17.18
N ALA A 600 17.28 30.09 -16.98
CA ALA A 600 18.16 30.31 -15.85
C ALA A 600 17.37 30.15 -14.53
N SER A 601 17.94 29.44 -13.55
CA SER A 601 17.29 29.22 -12.26
C SER A 601 16.94 30.52 -11.52
N THR A 602 17.69 31.60 -11.78
CA THR A 602 17.43 32.94 -11.22
C THR A 602 16.50 33.80 -12.07
N ASN A 603 16.15 33.37 -13.29
CA ASN A 603 15.22 34.05 -14.17
C ASN A 603 14.39 33.01 -14.95
N PRO A 604 13.42 32.37 -14.28
CA PRO A 604 12.55 31.40 -14.92
C PRO A 604 11.79 32.04 -16.09
N SER A 605 11.67 31.31 -17.19
CA SER A 605 11.18 31.85 -18.45
C SER A 605 10.25 30.85 -19.14
N GLY A 606 9.19 31.35 -19.77
CA GLY A 606 8.18 30.50 -20.37
C GLY A 606 6.97 31.28 -20.90
N TYR A 607 5.80 30.65 -20.83
CA TYR A 607 4.57 31.23 -21.39
C TYR A 607 3.36 30.99 -20.47
N VAL A 608 2.48 32.01 -20.42
CA VAL A 608 1.11 31.89 -19.92
C VAL A 608 0.18 31.73 -21.12
N MET A 609 -0.64 30.71 -21.13
CA MET A 609 -1.71 30.54 -22.12
C MET A 609 -2.99 31.21 -21.60
N ASP A 610 -3.63 32.04 -22.44
CA ASP A 610 -4.95 32.58 -22.18
C ASP A 610 -6.07 31.65 -22.68
N ALA A 611 -7.32 31.96 -22.33
CA ALA A 611 -8.50 31.21 -22.72
C ALA A 611 -8.76 31.18 -24.24
N TYR A 612 -8.16 32.08 -24.97
CA TYR A 612 -8.27 32.21 -26.44
C TYR A 612 -7.13 31.50 -27.15
N GLY A 613 -6.22 30.81 -26.42
CA GLY A 613 -5.06 30.11 -26.96
C GLY A 613 -3.82 30.97 -27.19
N GLY A 614 -3.90 32.27 -26.84
CA GLY A 614 -2.73 33.17 -26.90
C GLY A 614 -1.64 32.75 -25.91
N LEU A 615 -0.39 32.71 -26.37
CA LEU A 615 0.77 32.38 -25.56
C LEU A 615 1.59 33.63 -25.26
N HIS A 616 1.54 34.07 -23.99
CA HIS A 616 2.16 35.30 -23.50
C HIS A 616 3.46 35.00 -22.78
N LEU A 617 4.56 35.51 -23.27
CA LEU A 617 5.90 35.23 -22.74
C LEU A 617 6.14 35.88 -21.38
N PHE A 618 7.02 35.25 -20.59
CA PHE A 618 7.64 35.84 -19.40
C PHE A 618 9.13 35.47 -19.31
N GLY A 619 9.86 36.27 -18.51
CA GLY A 619 11.31 36.09 -18.38
C GLY A 619 12.05 36.38 -19.70
N ALA A 620 12.99 35.51 -20.04
CA ALA A 620 13.80 35.62 -21.27
C ALA A 620 13.23 34.81 -22.46
N ALA A 621 11.97 34.36 -22.38
CA ALA A 621 11.35 33.61 -23.47
C ALA A 621 11.19 34.45 -24.73
N THR A 622 11.27 33.82 -25.91
CA THR A 622 11.09 34.48 -27.20
C THR A 622 9.63 34.46 -27.64
N ALA A 623 9.18 35.51 -28.36
CA ALA A 623 7.80 35.58 -28.85
C ALA A 623 7.49 34.40 -29.80
N ILE A 624 6.36 33.74 -29.59
CA ILE A 624 5.84 32.72 -30.49
C ILE A 624 5.04 33.41 -31.58
N THR A 625 5.45 33.23 -32.83
CA THR A 625 4.85 33.84 -34.04
C THR A 625 3.85 32.92 -34.74
N VAL A 626 3.91 31.64 -34.43
CA VAL A 626 3.02 30.59 -35.02
C VAL A 626 2.37 29.85 -33.87
N GLY A 627 1.06 29.90 -33.75
CA GLY A 627 0.25 29.22 -32.72
C GLY A 627 -1.23 29.49 -32.90
N PRO A 628 -2.11 28.74 -32.24
CA PRO A 628 -3.54 28.96 -32.32
C PRO A 628 -3.95 30.26 -31.60
N TYR A 629 -5.03 30.88 -32.10
CA TYR A 629 -5.68 31.98 -31.41
C TYR A 629 -7.14 32.08 -31.83
N TRP A 630 -8.05 31.98 -30.87
CA TRP A 630 -9.51 32.03 -31.09
C TRP A 630 -10.13 33.26 -30.44
N GLY A 631 -9.85 34.47 -30.97
CA GLY A 631 -10.26 35.75 -30.39
C GLY A 631 -11.74 35.80 -30.00
N GLY A 632 -12.02 36.01 -28.72
CA GLY A 632 -13.37 36.09 -28.18
C GLY A 632 -14.05 34.74 -27.89
N LEU A 633 -13.39 33.62 -28.12
CA LEU A 633 -13.89 32.26 -27.80
C LEU A 633 -13.02 31.59 -26.73
N ASP A 634 -13.56 31.48 -25.50
CA ASP A 634 -12.91 30.74 -24.42
C ASP A 634 -12.95 29.23 -24.69
N ILE A 635 -11.93 28.71 -25.37
CA ILE A 635 -11.89 27.32 -25.84
C ILE A 635 -10.57 26.61 -25.55
N ALA A 636 -9.47 27.32 -25.22
CA ALA A 636 -8.21 26.69 -24.87
C ALA A 636 -8.32 25.95 -23.51
N ARG A 637 -7.90 24.66 -23.48
CA ARG A 637 -8.11 23.77 -22.33
C ARG A 637 -6.83 23.12 -21.80
N GLY A 638 -5.77 23.11 -22.57
CA GLY A 638 -4.49 22.54 -22.15
C GLY A 638 -3.32 23.05 -23.02
N VAL A 639 -2.14 23.07 -22.43
CA VAL A 639 -0.90 23.40 -23.13
C VAL A 639 0.19 22.46 -22.66
N ALA A 640 0.98 21.92 -23.61
CA ALA A 640 2.12 21.05 -23.31
C ALA A 640 3.33 21.43 -24.15
N LEU A 641 4.53 21.40 -23.55
CA LEU A 641 5.78 21.56 -24.28
C LEU A 641 6.16 20.28 -25.04
N MET A 642 6.76 20.46 -26.18
CA MET A 642 7.47 19.36 -26.86
C MET A 642 8.69 18.97 -26.00
N PRO A 643 8.90 17.67 -25.71
CA PRO A 643 10.11 17.23 -25.03
C PRO A 643 11.38 17.73 -25.74
N GLY A 644 12.25 18.39 -25.00
CA GLY A 644 13.44 19.04 -25.57
C GLY A 644 13.26 20.47 -26.06
N ALA A 645 12.07 21.08 -25.91
CA ALA A 645 11.87 22.51 -26.17
C ALA A 645 12.77 23.39 -25.30
N THR A 646 13.33 24.44 -25.89
CA THR A 646 14.30 25.33 -25.24
C THR A 646 13.93 26.80 -25.43
N LEU A 647 14.63 27.70 -24.70
CA LEU A 647 14.48 29.16 -24.89
C LEU A 647 14.73 29.60 -26.34
N ALA A 648 15.71 28.99 -27.01
CA ALA A 648 16.06 29.32 -28.39
C ALA A 648 15.11 28.68 -29.42
N ASN A 649 14.45 27.56 -29.05
CA ASN A 649 13.54 26.82 -29.92
C ASN A 649 12.31 26.36 -29.14
N PRO A 650 11.38 27.27 -28.78
CA PRO A 650 10.17 26.91 -28.10
C PRO A 650 9.23 26.15 -29.04
N ALA A 651 8.67 25.05 -28.52
CA ALA A 651 7.79 24.18 -29.29
C ALA A 651 6.81 23.44 -28.38
N GLY A 652 5.60 23.19 -28.86
CA GLY A 652 4.57 22.45 -28.13
C GLY A 652 3.21 22.50 -28.79
N TRP A 653 2.19 22.15 -28.03
CA TRP A 653 0.81 22.08 -28.52
C TRP A 653 -0.17 22.68 -27.53
N VAL A 654 -1.23 23.31 -28.07
CA VAL A 654 -2.40 23.78 -27.34
C VAL A 654 -3.57 22.86 -27.66
N LEU A 655 -4.31 22.44 -26.64
CA LEU A 655 -5.56 21.69 -26.76
C LEU A 655 -6.74 22.63 -26.71
N ASP A 656 -7.66 22.52 -27.67
CA ASP A 656 -8.97 23.17 -27.56
C ASP A 656 -10.01 22.26 -26.88
N GLY A 657 -11.15 22.83 -26.45
CA GLY A 657 -12.20 22.10 -25.74
C GLY A 657 -12.89 21.03 -26.59
N TYR A 658 -12.75 21.06 -27.90
CA TYR A 658 -13.29 20.05 -28.81
C TYR A 658 -12.29 18.90 -29.08
N GLY A 659 -11.12 18.92 -28.46
CA GLY A 659 -10.08 17.90 -28.64
C GLY A 659 -9.09 18.22 -29.74
N GLY A 660 -9.19 19.37 -30.43
CA GLY A 660 -8.22 19.81 -31.43
C GLY A 660 -6.86 20.09 -30.80
N ILE A 661 -5.79 19.54 -31.41
CA ILE A 661 -4.40 19.68 -30.95
C ILE A 661 -3.63 20.55 -31.94
N HIS A 662 -3.26 21.75 -31.50
CA HIS A 662 -2.73 22.82 -32.33
C HIS A 662 -1.26 23.10 -32.00
N PRO A 663 -0.32 22.96 -32.95
CA PRO A 663 1.08 23.19 -32.68
C PRO A 663 1.41 24.67 -32.53
N PHE A 664 2.44 24.97 -31.73
CA PHE A 664 3.07 26.29 -31.67
C PHE A 664 4.59 26.17 -31.75
N GLY A 665 5.23 27.28 -32.14
CA GLY A 665 6.68 27.33 -32.34
C GLY A 665 7.14 26.36 -33.46
N SER A 666 8.13 25.55 -33.14
CA SER A 666 8.66 24.56 -34.13
C SER A 666 8.03 23.15 -33.99
N ALA A 667 7.00 22.99 -33.17
CA ALA A 667 6.33 21.70 -33.04
C ALA A 667 5.67 21.23 -34.31
N PRO A 668 5.76 19.95 -34.71
CA PRO A 668 5.08 19.42 -35.89
C PRO A 668 3.56 19.35 -35.64
N ALA A 669 2.77 19.43 -36.71
CA ALA A 669 1.36 19.08 -36.64
C ALA A 669 1.20 17.60 -36.29
N ILE A 670 0.22 17.28 -35.43
CA ILE A 670 -0.11 15.89 -35.07
C ILE A 670 -0.66 15.20 -36.32
N THR A 671 -0.08 14.06 -36.69
CA THR A 671 -0.50 13.24 -37.82
C THR A 671 -1.15 11.94 -37.31
N GLY A 672 -2.14 11.46 -38.07
CA GLY A 672 -2.91 10.25 -37.71
C GLY A 672 -4.22 10.57 -37.00
N PRO A 673 -5.03 9.55 -36.72
CA PRO A 673 -6.31 9.74 -36.04
C PRO A 673 -6.11 10.13 -34.57
N TYR A 674 -6.96 11.03 -34.07
CA TYR A 674 -7.16 11.37 -32.67
C TYR A 674 -8.62 11.79 -32.46
N ASP A 675 -9.09 11.71 -31.23
CA ASP A 675 -10.48 12.01 -30.94
C ASP A 675 -10.74 13.52 -30.98
N TYR A 676 -11.78 13.90 -31.72
CA TYR A 676 -12.23 15.27 -31.89
C TYR A 676 -13.75 15.35 -31.76
N TRP A 677 -14.27 16.25 -30.90
CA TRP A 677 -15.69 16.36 -30.55
C TRP A 677 -16.27 17.71 -30.99
N PRO A 678 -16.59 17.92 -32.26
CA PRO A 678 -17.02 19.22 -32.78
C PRO A 678 -18.25 19.74 -32.06
N GLY A 679 -18.16 20.96 -31.50
CA GLY A 679 -19.25 21.62 -30.78
C GLY A 679 -19.50 21.10 -29.36
N TRP A 680 -18.70 20.14 -28.89
CA TRP A 680 -18.80 19.62 -27.53
C TRP A 680 -17.51 19.90 -26.76
N ASP A 681 -17.56 20.89 -25.85
CA ASP A 681 -16.44 21.27 -24.99
C ASP A 681 -16.22 20.25 -23.89
N ILE A 682 -15.50 19.18 -24.18
CA ILE A 682 -15.29 18.04 -23.28
C ILE A 682 -13.81 17.74 -22.97
N ALA A 683 -12.89 18.22 -23.80
CA ALA A 683 -11.45 18.05 -23.54
C ALA A 683 -11.02 18.86 -22.32
N ARG A 684 -10.14 18.28 -21.44
CA ARG A 684 -9.76 18.85 -20.14
C ARG A 684 -8.25 18.91 -19.90
N GLY A 685 -7.45 18.11 -20.61
CA GLY A 685 -6.01 18.08 -20.43
C GLY A 685 -5.27 17.48 -21.61
N LEU A 686 -4.00 17.83 -21.72
CA LEU A 686 -3.08 17.36 -22.77
C LEU A 686 -1.75 16.95 -22.13
N THR A 687 -1.28 15.77 -22.44
CA THR A 687 0.06 15.32 -22.07
C THR A 687 0.78 14.71 -23.27
N VAL A 688 2.08 15.01 -23.40
CA VAL A 688 2.90 14.58 -24.55
C VAL A 688 3.93 13.56 -24.05
N TRP A 689 4.00 12.44 -24.76
CA TRP A 689 4.87 11.32 -24.42
C TRP A 689 6.18 11.27 -25.22
N SER A 690 6.16 11.65 -26.49
CA SER A 690 7.32 11.49 -27.39
C SER A 690 7.68 12.77 -28.13
N ALA A 691 8.95 13.18 -28.02
CA ALA A 691 9.50 14.30 -28.79
C ALA A 691 9.58 13.98 -30.30
N ALA A 692 9.88 12.74 -30.67
CA ALA A 692 10.14 12.35 -32.05
C ALA A 692 8.86 12.30 -32.90
N THR A 693 7.73 11.94 -32.29
CA THR A 693 6.44 11.75 -32.99
C THR A 693 5.35 12.73 -32.59
N GLY A 694 5.55 13.51 -31.50
CA GLY A 694 4.51 14.32 -30.91
C GLY A 694 3.35 13.48 -30.35
N ALA A 695 3.61 12.22 -29.98
CA ALA A 695 2.60 11.32 -29.46
C ALA A 695 2.26 11.60 -28.01
N GLY A 696 1.00 11.36 -27.62
CA GLY A 696 0.53 11.60 -26.24
C GLY A 696 -0.93 11.24 -26.04
N TRP A 697 -1.55 11.85 -25.03
CA TRP A 697 -2.96 11.62 -24.68
C TRP A 697 -3.68 12.93 -24.42
N THR A 698 -4.92 13.01 -24.86
CA THR A 698 -5.87 14.01 -24.41
C THR A 698 -6.79 13.40 -23.34
N LEU A 699 -7.12 14.17 -22.31
CA LEU A 699 -8.06 13.80 -21.27
C LEU A 699 -9.41 14.43 -21.56
N ASP A 700 -10.50 13.65 -21.49
CA ASP A 700 -11.85 14.20 -21.52
C ASP A 700 -12.39 14.45 -20.09
N GLY A 701 -13.53 15.13 -19.99
CA GLY A 701 -14.16 15.45 -18.71
C GLY A 701 -14.68 14.24 -17.94
N TYR A 702 -14.81 13.09 -18.58
CA TYR A 702 -15.22 11.82 -17.96
C TYR A 702 -14.03 10.99 -17.46
N GLY A 703 -12.80 11.42 -17.75
CA GLY A 703 -11.58 10.74 -17.33
C GLY A 703 -11.02 9.75 -18.34
N ALA A 704 -11.56 9.66 -19.57
CA ALA A 704 -10.95 8.83 -20.59
C ALA A 704 -9.71 9.52 -21.18
N LEU A 705 -8.67 8.72 -21.39
CA LEU A 705 -7.43 9.11 -22.06
C LEU A 705 -7.46 8.64 -23.51
N HIS A 706 -7.42 9.60 -24.43
CA HIS A 706 -7.51 9.39 -25.88
C HIS A 706 -6.11 9.53 -26.50
N PRO A 707 -5.53 8.45 -27.04
CA PRO A 707 -4.18 8.49 -27.62
C PRO A 707 -4.14 9.24 -28.94
N PHE A 708 -3.03 9.96 -29.19
CA PHE A 708 -2.72 10.58 -30.48
C PHE A 708 -1.25 10.35 -30.88
N GLY A 709 -0.92 10.58 -32.15
CA GLY A 709 0.44 10.51 -32.68
C GLY A 709 1.11 9.14 -32.55
N GLY A 710 0.32 8.05 -32.38
CA GLY A 710 0.83 6.70 -32.18
C GLY A 710 1.12 6.32 -30.73
N ALA A 711 0.65 7.10 -29.74
CA ALA A 711 0.70 6.69 -28.35
C ALA A 711 -0.16 5.45 -28.09
N PRO A 712 0.22 4.54 -27.17
CA PRO A 712 -0.58 3.38 -26.84
C PRO A 712 -1.83 3.77 -26.04
N ALA A 713 -2.91 2.99 -26.14
CA ALA A 713 -4.06 3.15 -25.26
C ALA A 713 -3.68 2.82 -23.82
N LEU A 714 -4.14 3.64 -22.87
CA LEU A 714 -3.91 3.45 -21.43
C LEU A 714 -5.20 3.04 -20.72
N SER A 715 -5.07 2.24 -19.67
CA SER A 715 -6.14 1.88 -18.74
C SER A 715 -5.85 2.47 -17.35
N GLY A 716 -6.86 2.57 -16.50
CA GLY A 716 -6.69 3.02 -15.10
C GLY A 716 -6.95 4.51 -14.85
N SER A 717 -7.36 5.28 -15.85
CA SER A 717 -7.55 6.74 -15.76
C SER A 717 -8.69 7.22 -14.84
N GLY A 718 -9.38 6.33 -14.13
CA GLY A 718 -10.49 6.70 -13.24
C GLY A 718 -11.81 7.03 -13.95
N TYR A 719 -11.98 6.67 -15.22
CA TYR A 719 -13.13 7.00 -16.08
C TYR A 719 -14.49 6.86 -15.37
N GLN A 720 -15.31 7.92 -15.43
CA GLN A 720 -16.65 8.01 -14.83
C GLN A 720 -17.68 8.48 -15.86
N ALA A 721 -18.37 7.54 -16.49
CA ALA A 721 -19.34 7.83 -17.54
C ALA A 721 -20.43 8.82 -17.09
N GLY A 722 -20.62 9.89 -17.84
CA GLY A 722 -21.68 10.89 -17.59
C GLY A 722 -21.36 11.97 -16.55
N TYR A 723 -20.16 11.91 -15.92
CA TYR A 723 -19.74 12.90 -14.93
C TYR A 723 -18.52 13.69 -15.43
N ASP A 724 -18.72 14.95 -15.84
CA ASP A 724 -17.65 15.89 -16.24
C ASP A 724 -16.95 16.43 -14.97
N ILE A 725 -16.10 15.60 -14.36
CA ILE A 725 -15.39 15.96 -13.13
C ILE A 725 -13.87 15.96 -13.26
N PHE A 726 -13.30 15.43 -14.34
CA PHE A 726 -11.85 15.45 -14.54
C PHE A 726 -11.36 16.85 -14.92
N ARG A 727 -10.17 17.23 -14.43
CA ARG A 727 -9.66 18.61 -14.49
C ARG A 727 -8.28 18.74 -15.10
N ALA A 728 -7.40 17.74 -14.92
CA ALA A 728 -6.04 17.79 -15.43
C ALA A 728 -5.48 16.39 -15.69
N CYS A 729 -4.46 16.32 -16.54
CA CYS A 729 -3.57 15.16 -16.65
C CYS A 729 -2.12 15.63 -16.65
N SER A 730 -1.22 14.78 -16.13
CA SER A 730 0.22 15.04 -16.09
C SER A 730 1.00 13.75 -16.31
N ALA A 731 2.04 13.78 -17.16
CA ALA A 731 2.90 12.63 -17.36
C ALA A 731 4.03 12.62 -16.31
N GLY A 732 4.28 11.45 -15.73
CA GLY A 732 5.48 11.22 -14.94
C GLY A 732 6.70 11.14 -15.85
N ALA A 733 7.80 11.72 -15.40
CA ALA A 733 9.15 11.76 -15.93
C ALA A 733 9.36 11.59 -17.45
N PHE A 734 9.56 12.72 -18.13
CA PHE A 734 10.35 12.79 -19.37
C PHE A 734 11.46 13.84 -19.23
N ALA A 735 12.66 13.48 -19.64
CA ALA A 735 13.73 14.44 -19.78
C ALA A 735 13.33 15.51 -20.79
N GLY A 736 12.82 16.65 -20.34
CA GLY A 736 12.68 17.86 -21.14
C GLY A 736 11.28 18.42 -21.43
N GLY A 737 10.19 17.89 -20.86
CA GLY A 737 8.87 18.47 -21.05
C GLY A 737 8.10 18.68 -19.73
N TRP A 738 7.36 19.80 -19.62
CA TRP A 738 6.52 20.14 -18.48
C TRP A 738 5.08 20.27 -18.93
N ASP A 739 4.18 19.59 -18.22
CA ASP A 739 2.75 19.71 -18.46
C ASP A 739 2.10 20.58 -17.37
N SER A 740 1.16 21.39 -17.78
CA SER A 740 0.31 22.16 -16.86
C SER A 740 -1.16 21.82 -17.10
N GLY A 741 -1.88 21.51 -16.05
CA GLY A 741 -3.33 21.33 -16.11
C GLY A 741 -4.08 22.66 -16.25
N SER A 742 -5.28 22.63 -16.81
CA SER A 742 -6.14 23.81 -16.95
C SER A 742 -7.57 23.54 -16.52
N LYS A 743 -8.25 24.57 -16.02
CA LYS A 743 -9.65 24.49 -15.60
C LYS A 743 -10.61 25.04 -16.64
N ARG A 744 -11.83 24.49 -16.68
CA ARG A 744 -13.00 25.11 -17.30
C ARG A 744 -13.52 26.27 -16.44
N PRO A 745 -13.90 27.42 -17.00
CA PRO A 745 -14.69 28.44 -16.28
C PRO A 745 -16.06 27.87 -15.93
N SER A 746 -16.55 28.23 -14.76
CA SER A 746 -17.88 27.89 -14.26
C SER A 746 -18.97 28.67 -15.04
#